data_1dbdeb97459f20232dd936dda0a42bcc
#
_entry.id   1dbdeb97459f20232dd936dda0a42bcc
#
_cell.length_a   1.000
_cell.length_b   1.000
_cell.length_c   1.000
_cell.angle_alpha   90.00
_cell.angle_beta   90.00
_cell.angle_gamma   90.00
#
_symmetry.space_group_name_H-M   'P 1'
#
loop_
_entity.id
_entity.type
_entity.pdbx_description
1 polymer ?
#
loop_
_entity_poly.entity_id
_entity_poly.type
_entity_poly.pdbx_seq_one_letter_code
_entity_poly.pdbx_strand_id
1 'polypeptide(L)'
;GEGPVVGAEHYPANVDTPYEYSARAVLDEYLRYDMPLGYFLPNDGYGGGYGQNGYYVQGGVNEDGSSSEERIAAVDANVENLARFTEYANSKGVASGLWTESNLSPDSDEKTYWHLLRDFRKEVTKGGATTLKTDVAWVGPGYSFQLNGVKTAYDIVTTSENFRPNIISLDGWAGSQRFNSVWSGDQTGGNWEYIRFHIPTYIGSSLSGNPNIGSDMDGIFGGKALIAARDYQWKSFTPQMLNMDGWGTYMKAPFTFGDPYTGINRMYMKMKSRLMPYIYTCAAAAANLDTGNGDTGLPMVRAMFLEYPEDDYAYSRSMQYQFMLGESILVAPVYQNIDGDEMGNDVRNHIYLPDSNQIWVDYLTGELYHGGQVINNFDAPLWKLPVFVKQGAILPMYEENNTPDAICREKRLIEVWPSGETSYTVYEDDGKYISNETEEAEGYGTIDHISYGDHVSTTYTSKVEGDKAILTAEVSKGNYEGYSSRRETTWIVNLSCRPEAILASNGEKSLVVKEVIDQKNFEEQIPAQGEAWFFYDEAPRLRTYASEAETELLKMTENVRTMPKLYIKMAAADAKTMAQRVEILGFIYRAKERKEQENVKLSVPELTIPEEKKTSSSIWLHWNKIEGAESYEMQIDGQLYTMG
;
A
#
# COMPACT_ATOMS: atom_id res chain seq x y z
N GLY A 1 0.52 -25.58 3.98
CA GLY A 1 1.33 -26.42 4.84
C GLY A 1 2.71 -26.69 4.33
N GLU A 2 3.52 -27.29 5.16
CA GLU A 2 4.92 -27.61 4.83
C GLU A 2 5.06 -29.02 4.23
N GLY A 3 4.21 -29.37 3.33
CA GLY A 3 4.24 -30.66 2.67
C GLY A 3 3.65 -31.77 3.56
N PRO A 4 4.25 -32.99 3.53
CA PRO A 4 3.60 -34.14 4.15
C PRO A 4 3.53 -34.09 5.68
N VAL A 5 4.05 -33.05 6.31
CA VAL A 5 4.00 -32.91 7.77
C VAL A 5 2.87 -32.00 8.19
N VAL A 6 2.78 -30.78 7.63
CA VAL A 6 1.69 -29.87 7.94
C VAL A 6 0.49 -30.19 7.08
N GLY A 7 -0.63 -30.48 7.68
CA GLY A 7 -1.82 -30.91 6.98
C GLY A 7 -1.68 -32.26 6.27
N ALA A 8 -0.72 -33.10 6.68
CA ALA A 8 -0.47 -34.38 6.04
C ALA A 8 -1.68 -35.32 6.04
N GLU A 9 -2.53 -35.18 7.03
CA GLU A 9 -3.81 -35.88 7.12
C GLU A 9 -4.82 -35.42 6.07
N HIS A 10 -4.66 -34.18 5.55
CA HIS A 10 -5.51 -33.63 4.48
C HIS A 10 -4.88 -33.81 3.12
N TYR A 11 -3.56 -33.68 3.04
CA TYR A 11 -2.79 -33.71 1.80
C TYR A 11 -1.60 -34.69 1.91
N PRO A 12 -1.85 -35.99 1.96
CA PRO A 12 -0.81 -36.99 2.10
C PRO A 12 0.14 -36.97 0.90
N ALA A 13 1.41 -37.22 1.17
CA ALA A 13 2.49 -37.13 0.18
C ALA A 13 2.39 -38.12 -0.99
N ASN A 14 1.48 -39.06 -0.92
CA ASN A 14 1.28 -40.10 -1.94
C ASN A 14 0.20 -39.78 -2.97
N VAL A 15 -0.40 -38.57 -2.93
CA VAL A 15 -1.31 -38.10 -3.97
C VAL A 15 -0.54 -37.34 -5.05
N ASP A 16 -1.06 -37.30 -6.26
CA ASP A 16 -0.38 -36.74 -7.43
C ASP A 16 -0.08 -35.25 -7.30
N THR A 17 -0.93 -34.50 -6.58
CA THR A 17 -0.79 -33.07 -6.34
C THR A 17 -0.79 -32.74 -4.84
N PRO A 18 0.10 -33.34 -4.04
CA PRO A 18 0.01 -33.30 -2.58
C PRO A 18 0.23 -31.91 -1.99
N TYR A 19 0.81 -30.98 -2.74
CA TYR A 19 1.17 -29.65 -2.28
C TYR A 19 0.41 -28.53 -2.99
N GLU A 20 -0.52 -28.85 -3.87
CA GLU A 20 -1.23 -27.85 -4.69
C GLU A 20 -1.85 -26.72 -3.86
N TYR A 21 -2.41 -27.04 -2.70
CA TYR A 21 -3.04 -26.07 -1.81
C TYR A 21 -2.22 -25.80 -0.54
N SER A 22 -0.97 -26.16 -0.52
CA SER A 22 -0.09 -25.87 0.61
C SER A 22 0.30 -24.39 0.61
N ALA A 23 0.65 -23.85 1.79
CA ALA A 23 1.18 -22.49 1.91
C ALA A 23 2.41 -22.26 1.01
N ARG A 24 3.29 -23.26 0.91
CA ARG A 24 4.47 -23.21 0.02
C ARG A 24 4.07 -23.13 -1.45
N ALA A 25 3.12 -23.91 -1.90
CA ALA A 25 2.63 -23.89 -3.28
C ALA A 25 2.01 -22.54 -3.65
N VAL A 26 1.19 -21.96 -2.77
CA VAL A 26 0.61 -20.63 -3.00
C VAL A 26 1.67 -19.54 -3.06
N LEU A 27 2.68 -19.61 -2.18
CA LEU A 27 3.81 -18.69 -2.22
C LEU A 27 4.57 -18.80 -3.56
N ASP A 28 4.81 -20.01 -4.04
CA ASP A 28 5.48 -20.25 -5.31
C ASP A 28 4.67 -19.68 -6.49
N GLU A 29 3.34 -19.74 -6.43
CA GLU A 29 2.48 -19.12 -7.46
C GLU A 29 2.63 -17.60 -7.50
N TYR A 30 2.70 -16.91 -6.35
CA TYR A 30 3.01 -15.48 -6.32
C TYR A 30 4.31 -15.16 -7.06
N LEU A 31 5.36 -15.96 -6.81
CA LEU A 31 6.65 -15.78 -7.47
C LEU A 31 6.57 -16.10 -8.98
N ARG A 32 5.86 -17.17 -9.36
CA ARG A 32 5.69 -17.57 -10.76
C ARG A 32 4.93 -16.52 -11.58
N TYR A 33 3.97 -15.84 -10.97
CA TYR A 33 3.23 -14.76 -11.61
C TYR A 33 3.91 -13.40 -11.48
N ASP A 34 5.13 -13.36 -10.95
CA ASP A 34 5.89 -12.12 -10.74
C ASP A 34 5.12 -11.08 -9.90
N MET A 35 4.47 -11.53 -8.81
CA MET A 35 3.66 -10.71 -7.92
C MET A 35 4.42 -10.34 -6.65
N PRO A 36 4.39 -9.07 -6.22
CA PRO A 36 4.94 -8.67 -4.92
C PRO A 36 4.28 -9.38 -3.75
N LEU A 37 5.09 -9.84 -2.81
CA LEU A 37 4.65 -10.49 -1.58
C LEU A 37 5.62 -10.17 -0.45
N GLY A 38 5.16 -9.48 0.61
CA GLY A 38 6.00 -9.10 1.76
C GLY A 38 5.96 -10.13 2.88
N TYR A 39 4.81 -10.70 3.15
CA TYR A 39 4.65 -11.76 4.15
C TYR A 39 3.54 -12.73 3.75
N PHE A 40 3.63 -13.93 4.29
CA PHE A 40 2.63 -14.97 4.13
C PHE A 40 2.20 -15.53 5.48
N LEU A 41 0.90 -15.65 5.67
CA LEU A 41 0.29 -16.04 6.93
C LEU A 41 -0.59 -17.27 6.69
N PRO A 42 -0.11 -18.48 7.03
CA PRO A 42 -0.97 -19.65 7.08
C PRO A 42 -2.09 -19.41 8.08
N ASN A 43 -3.32 -19.38 7.59
CA ASN A 43 -4.49 -19.08 8.40
C ASN A 43 -5.09 -20.34 9.01
N ASP A 44 -5.88 -20.19 10.07
CA ASP A 44 -6.66 -21.24 10.72
C ASP A 44 -5.88 -22.50 11.13
N GLY A 45 -4.73 -22.29 11.76
CA GLY A 45 -3.97 -23.40 12.29
C GLY A 45 -3.05 -24.09 11.29
N TYR A 46 -1.82 -23.78 11.38
CA TYR A 46 -0.76 -24.40 10.58
C TYR A 46 -0.48 -25.86 10.95
N GLY A 47 -1.09 -26.36 11.99
CA GLY A 47 -0.83 -27.66 12.57
C GLY A 47 -1.67 -28.81 12.06
N GLY A 48 -2.54 -28.56 11.13
CA GLY A 48 -3.44 -29.58 10.60
C GLY A 48 -4.60 -29.89 11.54
N GLY A 49 -5.67 -30.11 10.98
CA GLY A 49 -6.94 -30.27 11.66
C GLY A 49 -7.69 -28.95 11.80
N TYR A 50 -8.95 -29.08 11.87
CA TYR A 50 -9.93 -28.01 11.98
C TYR A 50 -9.96 -27.39 13.39
N GLY A 51 -8.90 -27.47 14.11
CA GLY A 51 -8.74 -26.68 15.31
C GLY A 51 -8.07 -25.39 14.88
N GLN A 52 -8.82 -24.34 14.81
CA GLN A 52 -8.42 -23.01 14.34
C GLN A 52 -7.17 -22.44 14.99
N ASN A 53 -6.64 -23.08 15.98
CA ASN A 53 -5.53 -22.64 16.79
C ASN A 53 -4.39 -23.66 16.91
N GLY A 54 -4.20 -24.48 15.94
CA GLY A 54 -3.20 -25.52 15.96
C GLY A 54 -3.77 -26.89 16.26
N TYR A 55 -2.95 -27.79 16.76
CA TYR A 55 -3.36 -29.17 16.96
C TYR A 55 -4.28 -29.35 18.15
N TYR A 56 -5.32 -30.11 17.96
CA TYR A 56 -6.10 -30.68 19.04
C TYR A 56 -5.44 -31.99 19.50
N VAL A 57 -4.98 -32.07 20.73
CA VAL A 57 -4.55 -33.32 21.36
C VAL A 57 -5.47 -33.67 22.52
N GLN A 58 -6.04 -34.86 22.47
CA GLN A 58 -6.89 -35.38 23.50
C GLN A 58 -6.08 -35.65 24.75
N GLY A 59 -6.48 -35.11 25.90
CA GLY A 59 -5.86 -35.43 27.20
C GLY A 59 -4.52 -34.75 27.51
N GLY A 60 -4.27 -33.57 26.92
CA GLY A 60 -2.97 -32.90 27.00
C GLY A 60 -2.55 -32.27 28.32
N VAL A 61 -3.27 -32.48 29.44
CA VAL A 61 -3.01 -31.85 30.73
C VAL A 61 -2.93 -32.90 31.83
N ASN A 62 -1.94 -32.80 32.70
CA ASN A 62 -1.77 -33.62 33.85
C ASN A 62 -2.73 -33.21 34.99
N GLU A 63 -2.89 -34.03 36.04
CA GLU A 63 -3.76 -33.74 37.19
C GLU A 63 -3.37 -32.46 37.94
N ASP A 64 -2.11 -32.05 37.86
CA ASP A 64 -1.56 -30.83 38.48
C ASP A 64 -1.70 -29.59 37.59
N GLY A 65 -2.31 -29.72 36.39
CA GLY A 65 -2.48 -28.65 35.45
C GLY A 65 -1.29 -28.41 34.50
N SER A 66 -0.21 -29.18 34.61
CA SER A 66 0.93 -29.08 33.67
C SER A 66 0.64 -29.75 32.33
N SER A 67 1.33 -29.31 31.27
CA SER A 67 1.25 -29.96 29.97
C SER A 67 1.87 -31.34 29.98
N SER A 68 1.20 -32.32 29.38
CA SER A 68 1.75 -33.67 29.24
C SER A 68 2.98 -33.67 28.32
N GLU A 69 3.86 -34.69 28.49
CA GLU A 69 5.01 -34.85 27.57
C GLU A 69 4.56 -35.00 26.10
N GLU A 70 3.45 -35.65 25.90
CA GLU A 70 2.86 -35.85 24.57
C GLU A 70 2.42 -34.51 23.92
N ARG A 71 1.82 -33.63 24.70
CA ARG A 71 1.46 -32.29 24.30
C ARG A 71 2.69 -31.44 23.98
N ILE A 72 3.69 -31.44 24.82
CA ILE A 72 4.94 -30.71 24.61
C ILE A 72 5.62 -31.20 23.33
N ALA A 73 5.69 -32.51 23.11
CA ALA A 73 6.28 -33.07 21.89
C ALA A 73 5.50 -32.67 20.62
N ALA A 74 4.18 -32.63 20.70
CA ALA A 74 3.34 -32.18 19.56
C ALA A 74 3.53 -30.69 19.27
N VAL A 75 3.62 -29.84 20.27
CA VAL A 75 3.95 -28.40 20.09
C VAL A 75 5.32 -28.24 19.44
N ASP A 76 6.33 -28.96 19.95
CA ASP A 76 7.68 -28.87 19.40
C ASP A 76 7.74 -29.33 17.92
N ALA A 77 7.05 -30.42 17.59
CA ALA A 77 6.92 -30.88 16.20
C ALA A 77 6.23 -29.85 15.28
N ASN A 78 5.22 -29.16 15.78
CA ASN A 78 4.55 -28.07 15.06
C ASN A 78 5.47 -26.90 14.81
N VAL A 79 6.19 -26.47 15.83
CA VAL A 79 7.15 -25.36 15.73
C VAL A 79 8.28 -25.69 14.76
N GLU A 80 8.79 -26.91 14.76
CA GLU A 80 9.78 -27.37 13.78
C GLU A 80 9.23 -27.32 12.34
N ASN A 81 7.97 -27.65 12.20
CA ASN A 81 7.29 -27.62 10.90
C ASN A 81 7.08 -26.19 10.39
N LEU A 82 6.67 -25.29 11.28
CA LEU A 82 6.61 -23.86 11.01
C LEU A 82 7.99 -23.32 10.62
N ALA A 83 9.04 -23.67 11.39
CA ALA A 83 10.41 -23.23 11.11
C ALA A 83 10.85 -23.61 9.68
N ARG A 84 10.54 -24.83 9.23
CA ARG A 84 10.85 -25.26 7.84
C ARG A 84 10.09 -24.45 6.80
N PHE A 85 8.84 -24.11 7.06
CA PHE A 85 8.08 -23.23 6.17
C PHE A 85 8.66 -21.81 6.18
N THR A 86 8.97 -21.28 7.35
CA THR A 86 9.56 -19.93 7.50
C THR A 86 10.93 -19.84 6.81
N GLU A 87 11.78 -20.85 6.97
CA GLU A 87 13.08 -20.93 6.27
C GLU A 87 12.88 -20.87 4.75
N TYR A 88 11.91 -21.64 4.24
CA TYR A 88 11.57 -21.60 2.83
C TYR A 88 11.07 -20.22 2.38
N ALA A 89 10.12 -19.63 3.10
CA ALA A 89 9.58 -18.31 2.79
C ALA A 89 10.66 -17.22 2.84
N ASN A 90 11.49 -17.22 3.88
CA ASN A 90 12.62 -16.30 4.04
C ASN A 90 13.66 -16.47 2.91
N SER A 91 13.90 -17.70 2.43
CA SER A 91 14.78 -17.93 1.27
C SER A 91 14.27 -17.28 -0.02
N LYS A 92 13.00 -16.88 -0.03
CA LYS A 92 12.34 -16.14 -1.11
C LYS A 92 12.13 -14.66 -0.77
N GLY A 93 12.61 -14.20 0.39
CA GLY A 93 12.45 -12.83 0.86
C GLY A 93 11.06 -12.52 1.46
N VAL A 94 10.29 -13.56 1.81
CA VAL A 94 8.93 -13.44 2.36
C VAL A 94 8.93 -13.76 3.84
N ALA A 95 8.40 -12.87 4.67
CA ALA A 95 8.23 -13.09 6.10
C ALA A 95 7.05 -14.04 6.38
N SER A 96 7.07 -14.71 7.53
CA SER A 96 6.01 -15.62 7.98
C SER A 96 5.22 -15.06 9.14
N GLY A 97 3.95 -15.44 9.20
CA GLY A 97 3.07 -15.11 10.29
C GLY A 97 2.07 -16.22 10.59
N LEU A 98 1.27 -16.01 11.60
CA LEU A 98 0.25 -16.96 12.02
C LEU A 98 -1.06 -16.26 12.39
N TRP A 99 -2.15 -16.92 12.08
CA TRP A 99 -3.47 -16.57 12.57
C TRP A 99 -3.70 -17.18 13.98
N THR A 100 -4.49 -16.51 14.78
CA THR A 100 -4.89 -17.01 16.09
C THR A 100 -6.24 -16.44 16.54
N GLU A 101 -7.09 -17.31 17.03
CA GLU A 101 -8.32 -16.90 17.72
C GLU A 101 -8.21 -17.01 19.24
N SER A 102 -7.17 -17.62 19.78
CA SER A 102 -7.09 -17.91 21.20
C SER A 102 -6.64 -16.74 22.04
N ASN A 103 -7.17 -16.72 23.26
CA ASN A 103 -6.66 -15.89 24.32
C ASN A 103 -5.23 -16.33 24.63
N LEU A 104 -4.27 -15.54 24.20
CA LEU A 104 -2.86 -15.85 24.20
C LEU A 104 -2.15 -15.40 25.45
N SER A 105 -2.74 -15.48 26.62
CA SER A 105 -1.89 -15.50 27.78
C SER A 105 -0.96 -16.72 27.64
N PRO A 106 0.36 -16.57 27.57
CA PRO A 106 1.27 -17.71 27.53
C PRO A 106 1.11 -18.66 28.71
N ASP A 107 0.52 -18.15 29.77
CA ASP A 107 0.19 -18.81 31.00
C ASP A 107 -1.31 -19.09 31.17
N SER A 108 -2.14 -18.77 30.14
CA SER A 108 -3.53 -19.20 30.20
C SER A 108 -3.56 -20.68 29.94
N ASP A 109 -3.52 -21.37 31.02
CA ASP A 109 -3.92 -22.74 31.03
C ASP A 109 -5.19 -22.93 30.25
N GLU A 110 -5.18 -23.78 29.33
CA GLU A 110 -6.01 -24.89 29.07
C GLU A 110 -7.48 -24.86 29.43
N LYS A 111 -7.92 -23.91 30.16
CA LYS A 111 -9.33 -23.60 30.39
C LYS A 111 -9.96 -22.96 29.22
N THR A 112 -9.17 -22.68 28.19
CA THR A 112 -9.65 -22.29 26.88
C THR A 112 -10.26 -23.52 26.21
N TYR A 113 -11.37 -23.29 25.61
CA TYR A 113 -12.29 -24.19 24.95
C TYR A 113 -11.71 -25.24 24.00
N TRP A 114 -10.41 -25.11 23.65
CA TRP A 114 -9.85 -25.77 22.48
C TRP A 114 -8.60 -26.62 22.77
N HIS A 115 -8.15 -26.80 24.00
CA HIS A 115 -6.95 -27.56 24.31
C HIS A 115 -5.77 -27.28 23.35
N LEU A 116 -5.46 -26.00 23.18
CA LEU A 116 -4.54 -25.58 22.15
C LEU A 116 -3.14 -26.09 22.35
N LEU A 117 -2.60 -26.66 21.29
CA LEU A 117 -1.21 -27.08 21.21
C LEU A 117 -0.37 -25.97 20.59
N ARG A 118 -0.22 -24.87 21.31
CA ARG A 118 0.59 -23.75 20.83
C ARG A 118 1.48 -23.19 21.93
N ASP A 119 2.68 -22.81 21.52
CA ASP A 119 3.61 -22.01 22.30
C ASP A 119 4.05 -20.82 21.43
N PHE A 120 3.40 -19.69 21.62
CA PHE A 120 3.60 -18.50 20.79
C PHE A 120 5.03 -17.96 20.87
N ARG A 121 5.71 -18.09 22.01
CA ARG A 121 7.12 -17.69 22.11
C ARG A 121 8.01 -18.59 21.28
N LYS A 122 7.77 -19.90 21.29
CA LYS A 122 8.51 -20.83 20.43
C LYS A 122 8.19 -20.60 18.96
N GLU A 123 6.94 -20.24 18.61
CA GLU A 123 6.55 -19.91 17.23
C GLU A 123 7.32 -18.71 16.70
N VAL A 124 7.61 -17.73 17.54
CA VAL A 124 8.46 -16.58 17.19
C VAL A 124 9.94 -16.98 17.22
N THR A 125 10.45 -17.45 18.35
CA THR A 125 11.90 -17.65 18.57
C THR A 125 12.51 -18.80 17.77
N LYS A 126 11.75 -19.89 17.58
CA LYS A 126 12.19 -21.06 16.81
C LYS A 126 11.47 -21.18 15.46
N GLY A 127 10.19 -20.85 15.45
CA GLY A 127 9.37 -20.91 14.23
C GLY A 127 9.61 -19.74 13.29
N GLY A 128 10.14 -18.61 13.79
CA GLY A 128 10.47 -17.43 12.98
C GLY A 128 9.26 -16.59 12.58
N ALA A 129 8.11 -16.74 13.24
CA ALA A 129 6.94 -15.93 12.95
C ALA A 129 7.12 -14.48 13.43
N THR A 130 6.89 -13.50 12.56
CA THR A 130 7.01 -12.06 12.86
C THR A 130 5.68 -11.32 12.72
N THR A 131 4.66 -12.00 12.23
CA THR A 131 3.31 -11.47 12.04
C THR A 131 2.31 -12.34 12.81
N LEU A 132 1.42 -11.69 13.56
CA LEU A 132 0.30 -12.37 14.21
C LEU A 132 -1.01 -11.68 13.80
N LYS A 133 -1.94 -12.43 13.24
CA LYS A 133 -3.31 -11.99 13.04
C LYS A 133 -4.15 -12.47 14.22
N THR A 134 -4.56 -11.56 15.09
CA THR A 134 -5.43 -11.85 16.22
C THR A 134 -6.89 -11.67 15.79
N ASP A 135 -7.71 -12.67 16.09
CA ASP A 135 -9.11 -12.70 15.67
C ASP A 135 -10.02 -13.02 16.86
N VAL A 136 -11.23 -13.28 16.66
CA VAL A 136 -12.36 -13.61 17.54
C VAL A 136 -12.15 -13.50 19.06
N ALA A 137 -11.23 -14.25 19.64
CA ALA A 137 -11.02 -14.32 21.09
C ALA A 137 -10.27 -13.10 21.66
N TRP A 138 -9.74 -12.25 20.80
CA TRP A 138 -9.01 -11.04 21.20
C TRP A 138 -9.92 -9.82 21.27
N VAL A 139 -11.08 -9.89 20.66
CA VAL A 139 -12.14 -8.87 20.64
C VAL A 139 -13.17 -9.13 21.75
N GLY A 140 -12.71 -9.26 22.99
CA GLY A 140 -13.55 -9.53 24.13
C GLY A 140 -14.35 -8.33 24.63
N PRO A 141 -15.01 -8.45 25.79
CA PRO A 141 -15.90 -7.43 26.31
C PRO A 141 -15.12 -6.22 26.85
N GLY A 142 -15.08 -5.17 26.05
CA GLY A 142 -14.61 -3.86 26.47
C GLY A 142 -13.15 -3.54 26.17
N TYR A 143 -12.86 -2.26 26.29
CA TYR A 143 -11.61 -1.63 25.88
C TYR A 143 -10.35 -2.28 26.50
N SER A 144 -10.35 -2.49 27.81
CA SER A 144 -9.14 -3.00 28.49
C SER A 144 -8.78 -4.42 28.06
N PHE A 145 -9.79 -5.25 27.78
CA PHE A 145 -9.56 -6.61 27.31
C PHE A 145 -8.90 -6.62 25.94
N GLN A 146 -9.44 -5.84 25.00
CA GLN A 146 -8.96 -5.76 23.63
C GLN A 146 -7.55 -5.16 23.56
N LEU A 147 -7.32 -4.05 24.25
CA LEU A 147 -6.00 -3.42 24.28
C LEU A 147 -4.93 -4.35 24.87
N ASN A 148 -5.25 -5.08 25.94
CA ASN A 148 -4.33 -6.04 26.52
C ASN A 148 -4.06 -7.22 25.59
N GLY A 149 -5.05 -7.67 24.83
CA GLY A 149 -4.89 -8.72 23.84
C GLY A 149 -3.87 -8.35 22.76
N VAL A 150 -4.07 -7.24 22.07
CA VAL A 150 -3.15 -6.79 21.02
C VAL A 150 -1.75 -6.47 21.57
N LYS A 151 -1.67 -5.88 22.78
CA LYS A 151 -0.39 -5.65 23.46
C LYS A 151 0.32 -6.98 23.75
N THR A 152 -0.38 -8.00 24.20
CA THR A 152 0.21 -9.33 24.45
C THR A 152 0.81 -9.91 23.18
N ALA A 153 0.09 -9.85 22.04
CA ALA A 153 0.61 -10.29 20.76
C ALA A 153 1.87 -9.50 20.34
N TYR A 154 1.83 -8.19 20.51
CA TYR A 154 2.96 -7.31 20.25
C TYR A 154 4.17 -7.67 21.12
N ASP A 155 3.98 -7.83 22.44
CA ASP A 155 5.03 -8.15 23.40
C ASP A 155 5.66 -9.53 23.13
N ILE A 156 4.89 -10.53 22.70
CA ILE A 156 5.40 -11.84 22.35
C ILE A 156 6.46 -11.73 21.25
N VAL A 157 6.20 -10.94 20.20
CA VAL A 157 7.16 -10.79 19.11
C VAL A 157 8.33 -9.89 19.51
N THR A 158 8.06 -8.71 20.07
CA THR A 158 9.10 -7.72 20.35
C THR A 158 10.08 -8.14 21.44
N THR A 159 9.62 -8.82 22.48
CA THR A 159 10.50 -9.26 23.59
C THR A 159 11.31 -10.51 23.26
N SER A 160 10.95 -11.21 22.17
CA SER A 160 11.66 -12.40 21.77
C SER A 160 12.96 -12.09 21.03
N GLU A 161 12.96 -11.09 20.12
CA GLU A 161 14.10 -10.82 19.24
C GLU A 161 14.31 -9.32 18.91
N ASN A 162 13.74 -8.39 19.65
CA ASN A 162 13.80 -6.95 19.32
C ASN A 162 13.37 -6.65 17.87
N PHE A 163 12.35 -7.35 17.40
CA PHE A 163 11.87 -7.27 16.03
C PHE A 163 10.54 -6.51 15.97
N ARG A 164 10.38 -5.65 14.97
CA ARG A 164 9.09 -4.95 14.72
C ARG A 164 8.03 -5.95 14.31
N PRO A 165 7.00 -6.16 15.13
CA PRO A 165 5.93 -7.09 14.79
C PRO A 165 4.97 -6.46 13.78
N ASN A 166 4.37 -7.31 12.95
CA ASN A 166 3.17 -6.98 12.23
C ASN A 166 1.99 -7.67 12.91
N ILE A 167 1.29 -6.93 13.77
CA ILE A 167 0.10 -7.44 14.44
C ILE A 167 -1.12 -6.93 13.69
N ILE A 168 -1.97 -7.83 13.24
CA ILE A 168 -3.21 -7.54 12.51
C ILE A 168 -4.37 -7.91 13.43
N SER A 169 -5.25 -6.96 13.72
CA SER A 169 -6.37 -7.17 14.65
C SER A 169 -7.62 -6.41 14.23
N LEU A 170 -8.76 -6.84 14.74
CA LEU A 170 -10.03 -6.10 14.64
C LEU A 170 -10.06 -4.87 15.57
N ASP A 171 -9.09 -4.75 16.48
CA ASP A 171 -9.05 -3.67 17.44
C ASP A 171 -8.66 -2.34 16.83
N GLY A 172 -9.57 -1.39 16.92
CA GLY A 172 -9.40 0.00 16.47
C GLY A 172 -9.62 1.05 17.58
N TRP A 173 -9.51 0.67 18.85
CA TRP A 173 -9.64 1.60 19.97
C TRP A 173 -8.47 2.58 20.04
N ALA A 174 -8.73 3.77 20.57
CA ALA A 174 -7.67 4.74 20.81
C ALA A 174 -6.58 4.15 21.73
N GLY A 175 -5.34 4.13 21.25
CA GLY A 175 -4.20 3.52 21.93
C GLY A 175 -3.76 2.17 21.34
N SER A 176 -4.63 1.47 20.62
CA SER A 176 -4.27 0.19 19.98
C SER A 176 -3.27 0.37 18.84
N GLN A 177 -3.28 1.52 18.17
CA GLN A 177 -2.35 1.86 17.08
C GLN A 177 -0.86 1.71 17.44
N ARG A 178 -0.54 1.70 18.72
CA ARG A 178 0.82 1.46 19.21
C ARG A 178 1.27 0.01 19.02
N PHE A 179 0.33 -0.91 18.90
CA PHE A 179 0.58 -2.34 18.97
C PHE A 179 0.13 -3.09 17.71
N ASN A 180 -0.86 -2.59 16.99
CA ASN A 180 -1.43 -3.31 15.86
C ASN A 180 -1.80 -2.40 14.70
N SER A 181 -1.95 -3.01 13.54
CA SER A 181 -2.73 -2.50 12.43
C SER A 181 -4.17 -2.99 12.51
N VAL A 182 -5.11 -2.14 12.12
CA VAL A 182 -6.53 -2.47 12.12
C VAL A 182 -6.89 -3.24 10.86
N TRP A 183 -7.57 -4.35 11.03
CA TRP A 183 -8.22 -5.10 9.96
C TRP A 183 -9.74 -4.91 10.07
N SER A 184 -10.42 -4.64 8.97
CA SER A 184 -11.84 -4.31 9.00
C SER A 184 -12.78 -5.50 9.26
N GLY A 185 -12.24 -6.70 9.43
CA GLY A 185 -13.01 -7.92 9.69
C GLY A 185 -13.51 -8.61 8.43
N ASP A 186 -14.24 -9.70 8.65
CA ASP A 186 -14.85 -10.52 7.60
C ASP A 186 -15.96 -9.74 6.89
N GLN A 187 -15.73 -9.36 5.65
CA GLN A 187 -16.69 -8.60 4.86
C GLN A 187 -17.14 -9.38 3.62
N THR A 188 -18.41 -9.18 3.26
CA THR A 188 -18.91 -9.67 1.98
C THR A 188 -18.42 -8.76 0.86
N GLY A 189 -17.69 -9.33 -0.09
CA GLY A 189 -17.19 -8.64 -1.28
C GLY A 189 -18.01 -8.97 -2.53
N GLY A 190 -17.39 -8.81 -3.70
CA GLY A 190 -17.97 -9.08 -5.00
C GLY A 190 -19.02 -8.05 -5.46
N ASN A 191 -19.02 -6.86 -4.84
CA ASN A 191 -19.96 -5.79 -5.15
C ASN A 191 -19.35 -4.40 -4.86
N TRP A 192 -19.94 -3.37 -5.45
CA TRP A 192 -19.47 -2.00 -5.30
C TRP A 192 -19.63 -1.44 -3.89
N GLU A 193 -20.60 -1.93 -3.11
CA GLU A 193 -20.79 -1.48 -1.73
C GLU A 193 -19.58 -1.78 -0.85
N TYR A 194 -18.84 -2.85 -1.16
CA TYR A 194 -17.61 -3.18 -0.48
C TYR A 194 -16.56 -2.06 -0.62
N ILE A 195 -16.31 -1.60 -1.86
CA ILE A 195 -15.35 -0.50 -2.11
C ILE A 195 -15.88 0.80 -1.50
N ARG A 196 -17.17 1.10 -1.71
CA ARG A 196 -17.82 2.30 -1.19
C ARG A 196 -17.76 2.39 0.33
N PHE A 197 -17.88 1.28 1.03
CA PHE A 197 -17.74 1.23 2.48
C PHE A 197 -16.30 1.47 2.94
N HIS A 198 -15.31 0.88 2.24
CA HIS A 198 -13.94 0.87 2.74
C HIS A 198 -13.19 2.18 2.53
N ILE A 199 -13.44 2.94 1.46
CA ILE A 199 -12.74 4.22 1.26
C ILE A 199 -12.95 5.16 2.46
N PRO A 200 -14.19 5.50 2.86
CA PRO A 200 -14.41 6.33 4.04
C PRO A 200 -13.98 5.65 5.35
N THR A 201 -13.97 4.32 5.43
CA THR A 201 -13.45 3.58 6.59
C THR A 201 -11.95 3.82 6.78
N TYR A 202 -11.14 3.80 5.73
CA TYR A 202 -9.71 4.09 5.80
C TYR A 202 -9.45 5.54 6.20
N ILE A 203 -10.19 6.48 5.62
CA ILE A 203 -10.12 7.90 5.99
C ILE A 203 -10.50 8.09 7.47
N GLY A 204 -11.61 7.49 7.91
CA GLY A 204 -12.10 7.59 9.28
C GLY A 204 -11.18 6.93 10.31
N SER A 205 -10.59 5.79 9.98
CA SER A 205 -9.57 5.13 10.81
C SER A 205 -8.36 6.03 11.02
N SER A 206 -7.86 6.63 9.96
CA SER A 206 -6.74 7.58 10.00
C SER A 206 -7.07 8.80 10.87
N LEU A 207 -8.27 9.39 10.72
CA LEU A 207 -8.75 10.50 11.55
C LEU A 207 -8.93 10.12 13.03
N SER A 208 -9.16 8.84 13.30
CA SER A 208 -9.29 8.30 14.67
C SER A 208 -7.95 7.93 15.31
N GLY A 209 -6.82 8.21 14.65
CA GLY A 209 -5.48 7.92 15.14
C GLY A 209 -5.02 6.48 14.87
N ASN A 210 -5.72 5.73 14.03
CA ASN A 210 -5.32 4.38 13.57
C ASN A 210 -4.88 4.42 12.10
N PRO A 211 -3.66 4.90 11.81
CA PRO A 211 -3.19 5.11 10.44
C PRO A 211 -2.91 3.81 9.67
N ASN A 212 -2.64 2.72 10.39
CA ASN A 212 -2.31 1.42 9.81
C ASN A 212 -3.59 0.58 9.68
N ILE A 213 -4.34 0.81 8.63
CA ILE A 213 -5.57 0.04 8.34
C ILE A 213 -5.40 -0.82 7.10
N GLY A 214 -5.98 -2.00 7.14
CA GLY A 214 -6.12 -2.93 6.03
C GLY A 214 -7.49 -3.57 5.95
N SER A 215 -7.82 -4.12 4.81
CA SER A 215 -9.01 -4.95 4.60
C SER A 215 -8.72 -5.98 3.52
N ASP A 216 -9.45 -7.08 3.54
CA ASP A 216 -9.29 -8.15 2.55
C ASP A 216 -9.59 -7.65 1.14
N MET A 217 -8.79 -8.06 0.16
CA MET A 217 -9.06 -7.72 -1.24
C MET A 217 -10.40 -8.31 -1.68
N ASP A 218 -11.30 -7.43 -2.11
CA ASP A 218 -12.69 -7.79 -2.47
C ASP A 218 -13.44 -8.53 -1.34
N GLY A 219 -13.10 -8.24 -0.08
CA GLY A 219 -13.68 -8.93 1.08
C GLY A 219 -13.31 -10.40 1.17
N ILE A 220 -13.41 -10.98 2.37
CA ILE A 220 -13.05 -12.39 2.58
C ILE A 220 -13.94 -13.35 1.78
N PHE A 221 -15.21 -12.98 1.55
CA PHE A 221 -16.20 -13.76 0.79
C PHE A 221 -16.47 -13.20 -0.62
N GLY A 222 -15.56 -12.40 -1.17
CA GLY A 222 -15.65 -11.85 -2.52
C GLY A 222 -15.23 -12.84 -3.60
N GLY A 223 -14.71 -12.33 -4.70
CA GLY A 223 -14.16 -13.11 -5.81
C GLY A 223 -14.70 -12.71 -7.18
N LYS A 224 -15.27 -11.52 -7.33
CA LYS A 224 -15.60 -10.95 -8.64
C LYS A 224 -14.39 -10.19 -9.21
N ALA A 225 -13.89 -10.66 -10.34
CA ALA A 225 -12.68 -10.13 -10.97
C ALA A 225 -12.67 -8.61 -11.13
N LEU A 226 -13.78 -8.02 -11.60
CA LEU A 226 -13.92 -6.57 -11.74
C LEU A 226 -13.77 -5.83 -10.41
N ILE A 227 -14.48 -6.26 -9.38
CA ILE A 227 -14.46 -5.61 -8.06
C ILE A 227 -13.09 -5.81 -7.41
N ALA A 228 -12.53 -7.02 -7.50
CA ALA A 228 -11.20 -7.32 -7.00
C ALA A 228 -10.14 -6.42 -7.67
N ALA A 229 -10.15 -6.30 -9.01
CA ALA A 229 -9.19 -5.44 -9.72
C ALA A 229 -9.32 -3.97 -9.30
N ARG A 230 -10.55 -3.45 -9.22
CA ARG A 230 -10.78 -2.07 -8.74
C ARG A 230 -10.34 -1.88 -7.30
N ASP A 231 -10.46 -2.91 -6.47
CA ASP A 231 -10.01 -2.89 -5.07
C ASP A 231 -8.47 -2.94 -4.97
N TYR A 232 -7.79 -3.80 -5.75
CA TYR A 232 -6.33 -3.80 -5.85
C TYR A 232 -5.76 -2.44 -6.28
N GLN A 233 -6.44 -1.74 -7.20
CA GLN A 233 -6.02 -0.44 -7.69
C GLN A 233 -5.84 0.57 -6.55
N TRP A 234 -6.89 0.88 -5.81
CA TRP A 234 -6.81 1.93 -4.81
C TRP A 234 -6.07 1.51 -3.54
N LYS A 235 -6.15 0.23 -3.16
CA LYS A 235 -5.41 -0.28 -1.99
C LYS A 235 -3.91 -0.31 -2.20
N SER A 236 -3.42 -0.23 -3.43
CA SER A 236 -1.99 -0.03 -3.71
C SER A 236 -1.46 1.31 -3.20
N PHE A 237 -2.35 2.27 -2.96
CA PHE A 237 -2.05 3.59 -2.40
C PHE A 237 -2.51 3.72 -0.94
N THR A 238 -2.47 2.64 -0.20
CA THR A 238 -2.86 2.57 1.23
C THR A 238 -1.78 1.86 2.05
N PRO A 239 -1.84 1.88 3.39
CA PRO A 239 -0.84 1.24 4.23
C PRO A 239 -0.65 -0.24 3.93
N GLN A 240 -1.73 -1.01 3.88
CA GLN A 240 -1.69 -2.46 3.76
C GLN A 240 -2.53 -2.98 2.59
N MET A 241 -2.03 -4.05 1.98
CA MET A 241 -2.77 -4.87 1.03
C MET A 241 -2.87 -6.28 1.61
N LEU A 242 -4.07 -6.69 1.99
CA LEU A 242 -4.33 -8.01 2.55
C LEU A 242 -5.14 -8.83 1.55
N ASN A 243 -4.68 -10.04 1.22
CA ASN A 243 -5.47 -10.98 0.44
C ASN A 243 -5.77 -12.20 1.32
N MET A 244 -7.04 -12.47 1.50
CA MET A 244 -7.53 -13.54 2.37
C MET A 244 -8.78 -14.16 1.78
N ASP A 245 -8.88 -15.48 1.86
CA ASP A 245 -10.02 -16.24 1.36
C ASP A 245 -10.87 -16.74 2.52
N GLY A 246 -12.17 -16.64 2.39
CA GLY A 246 -13.14 -17.16 3.35
C GLY A 246 -13.42 -18.65 3.16
N TRP A 247 -14.04 -19.24 4.14
CA TRP A 247 -14.44 -20.63 4.14
C TRP A 247 -15.44 -20.94 3.02
N GLY A 248 -15.14 -21.99 2.26
CA GLY A 248 -15.98 -22.40 1.15
C GLY A 248 -15.98 -21.48 -0.07
N THR A 249 -15.07 -20.49 -0.11
CA THR A 249 -14.85 -19.66 -1.30
C THR A 249 -13.75 -20.22 -2.17
N TYR A 250 -13.73 -19.80 -3.45
CA TYR A 250 -12.60 -20.06 -4.32
C TYR A 250 -11.44 -19.14 -3.95
N MET A 251 -10.22 -19.60 -4.20
CA MET A 251 -9.03 -18.77 -4.05
C MET A 251 -9.14 -17.54 -4.94
N LYS A 252 -8.96 -16.35 -4.35
CA LYS A 252 -8.99 -15.05 -5.03
C LYS A 252 -7.65 -14.32 -4.94
N ALA A 253 -6.56 -15.07 -4.95
CA ALA A 253 -5.23 -14.51 -5.10
C ALA A 253 -5.14 -13.65 -6.38
N PRO A 254 -4.25 -12.65 -6.44
CA PRO A 254 -4.22 -11.69 -7.54
C PRO A 254 -4.04 -12.32 -8.92
N PHE A 255 -3.50 -13.52 -9.00
CA PHE A 255 -3.22 -14.25 -10.23
C PHE A 255 -4.36 -15.20 -10.67
N THR A 256 -5.45 -15.32 -9.92
CA THR A 256 -6.51 -16.32 -10.20
C THR A 256 -7.58 -15.83 -11.18
N PHE A 257 -7.62 -14.54 -11.46
CA PHE A 257 -8.72 -13.93 -12.22
C PHE A 257 -8.53 -13.97 -13.75
N GLY A 258 -7.35 -14.33 -14.22
CA GLY A 258 -7.02 -14.36 -15.65
C GLY A 258 -6.79 -12.99 -16.27
N ASP A 259 -6.49 -12.96 -17.56
CA ASP A 259 -6.28 -11.75 -18.36
C ASP A 259 -7.64 -11.04 -18.62
N PRO A 260 -7.74 -9.71 -18.44
CA PRO A 260 -6.68 -8.73 -18.13
C PRO A 260 -6.45 -8.49 -16.64
N TYR A 261 -7.24 -9.08 -15.75
CA TYR A 261 -7.28 -8.76 -14.32
C TYR A 261 -5.96 -9.08 -13.61
N THR A 262 -5.38 -10.26 -13.90
CA THR A 262 -4.10 -10.68 -13.33
C THR A 262 -2.99 -9.67 -13.61
N GLY A 263 -2.87 -9.22 -14.84
CA GLY A 263 -1.88 -8.21 -15.22
C GLY A 263 -2.14 -6.84 -14.58
N ILE A 264 -3.42 -6.44 -14.47
CA ILE A 264 -3.81 -5.20 -13.79
C ILE A 264 -3.43 -5.28 -12.30
N ASN A 265 -3.75 -6.36 -11.62
CA ASN A 265 -3.40 -6.55 -10.22
C ASN A 265 -1.88 -6.47 -10.02
N ARG A 266 -1.10 -7.15 -10.86
CA ARG A 266 0.37 -7.08 -10.86
C ARG A 266 0.85 -5.65 -11.03
N MET A 267 0.33 -4.90 -12.00
CA MET A 267 0.72 -3.53 -12.27
C MET A 267 0.61 -2.66 -11.01
N TYR A 268 -0.51 -2.73 -10.31
CA TYR A 268 -0.74 -1.93 -9.11
C TYR A 268 0.07 -2.40 -7.91
N MET A 269 0.24 -3.70 -7.72
CA MET A 269 1.11 -4.25 -6.67
C MET A 269 2.58 -3.83 -6.88
N LYS A 270 3.06 -3.84 -8.14
CA LYS A 270 4.40 -3.33 -8.50
C LYS A 270 4.54 -1.83 -8.27
N MET A 271 3.51 -1.03 -8.56
CA MET A 271 3.50 0.41 -8.21
C MET A 271 3.69 0.61 -6.71
N LYS A 272 2.95 -0.13 -5.87
CA LYS A 272 3.10 -0.06 -4.42
C LYS A 272 4.51 -0.41 -3.98
N SER A 273 5.06 -1.54 -4.45
CA SER A 273 6.40 -1.97 -4.05
C SER A 273 7.49 -0.97 -4.45
N ARG A 274 7.32 -0.30 -5.59
CA ARG A 274 8.22 0.79 -6.02
C ARG A 274 8.09 2.06 -5.20
N LEU A 275 6.86 2.45 -4.84
CA LEU A 275 6.58 3.65 -4.02
C LEU A 275 6.90 3.45 -2.53
N MET A 276 7.41 2.31 -2.14
CA MET A 276 7.63 1.99 -0.72
C MET A 276 8.51 3.01 0.03
N PRO A 277 9.56 3.64 -0.53
CA PRO A 277 10.31 4.66 0.19
C PRO A 277 9.45 5.88 0.57
N TYR A 278 8.54 6.29 -0.32
CA TYR A 278 7.57 7.35 -0.04
C TYR A 278 6.56 6.92 1.03
N ILE A 279 5.95 5.75 0.86
CA ILE A 279 4.96 5.18 1.80
C ILE A 279 5.61 4.96 3.18
N TYR A 280 6.84 4.45 3.23
CA TYR A 280 7.56 4.20 4.48
C TYR A 280 7.90 5.49 5.22
N THR A 281 8.27 6.55 4.50
CA THR A 281 8.47 7.88 5.09
C THR A 281 7.17 8.41 5.68
N CYS A 282 6.03 8.28 4.97
CA CYS A 282 4.73 8.63 5.53
C CYS A 282 4.35 7.78 6.76
N ALA A 283 4.73 6.50 6.77
CA ALA A 283 4.52 5.62 7.93
C ALA A 283 5.37 6.04 9.14
N ALA A 284 6.62 6.46 8.92
CA ALA A 284 7.48 7.01 9.96
C ALA A 284 6.87 8.30 10.55
N ALA A 285 6.36 9.21 9.72
CA ALA A 285 5.65 10.40 10.18
C ALA A 285 4.41 10.02 11.00
N ALA A 286 3.61 9.05 10.54
CA ALA A 286 2.44 8.54 11.26
C ALA A 286 2.79 7.89 12.61
N ALA A 287 4.00 7.31 12.73
CA ALA A 287 4.56 6.82 13.99
C ALA A 287 5.15 7.93 14.88
N ASN A 288 4.86 9.19 14.58
CA ASN A 288 5.32 10.38 15.31
C ASN A 288 6.84 10.60 15.25
N LEU A 289 7.50 10.11 14.19
CA LEU A 289 8.90 10.39 13.93
C LEU A 289 9.05 11.67 13.10
N ASP A 290 10.05 12.48 13.43
CA ASP A 290 10.37 13.66 12.64
C ASP A 290 11.13 13.23 11.36
N THR A 291 10.44 13.25 10.24
CA THR A 291 11.01 12.93 8.93
C THR A 291 11.72 14.13 8.28
N GLY A 292 11.50 15.34 8.81
CA GLY A 292 11.97 16.59 8.21
C GLY A 292 11.02 17.19 7.15
N ASN A 293 9.84 16.59 6.93
CA ASN A 293 8.84 17.07 5.96
C ASN A 293 7.74 17.94 6.61
N GLY A 294 7.76 18.07 7.94
CA GLY A 294 6.74 18.85 8.67
C GLY A 294 5.41 18.14 8.84
N ASP A 295 5.36 16.84 8.62
CA ASP A 295 4.15 16.00 8.64
C ASP A 295 4.11 15.02 9.84
N THR A 296 4.93 15.25 10.86
CA THR A 296 4.99 14.43 12.07
C THR A 296 3.62 14.24 12.70
N GLY A 297 3.22 12.98 12.91
CA GLY A 297 1.92 12.61 13.47
C GLY A 297 0.78 12.55 12.45
N LEU A 298 1.00 12.97 11.20
CA LEU A 298 -0.03 12.85 10.16
C LEU A 298 -0.13 11.43 9.62
N PRO A 299 -1.35 10.94 9.34
CA PRO A 299 -1.54 9.60 8.79
C PRO A 299 -1.08 9.51 7.33
N MET A 300 -0.89 8.28 6.84
CA MET A 300 -0.57 8.03 5.43
C MET A 300 -1.76 8.35 4.52
N VAL A 301 -2.94 7.82 4.84
CA VAL A 301 -4.20 8.14 4.15
C VAL A 301 -4.83 9.34 4.83
N ARG A 302 -4.94 10.46 4.11
CA ARG A 302 -5.36 11.74 4.67
C ARG A 302 -6.70 12.18 4.08
N ALA A 303 -7.65 12.58 4.92
CA ALA A 303 -8.83 13.29 4.47
C ALA A 303 -8.41 14.57 3.73
N MET A 304 -9.16 14.97 2.70
CA MET A 304 -8.83 16.15 1.91
C MET A 304 -8.63 17.41 2.76
N PHE A 305 -9.44 17.60 3.80
CA PHE A 305 -9.33 18.76 4.69
C PHE A 305 -8.09 18.76 5.61
N LEU A 306 -7.38 17.63 5.78
CA LEU A 306 -6.11 17.62 6.50
C LEU A 306 -4.99 18.31 5.70
N GLU A 307 -5.04 18.20 4.38
CA GLU A 307 -4.08 18.85 3.48
C GLU A 307 -4.54 20.25 3.05
N TYR A 308 -5.85 20.47 3.00
CA TYR A 308 -6.47 21.71 2.53
C TYR A 308 -7.49 22.23 3.55
N PRO A 309 -7.04 22.63 4.78
CA PRO A 309 -7.95 23.03 5.86
C PRO A 309 -8.71 24.33 5.59
N GLU A 310 -8.18 25.19 4.70
CA GLU A 310 -8.80 26.46 4.32
C GLU A 310 -9.74 26.33 3.11
N ASP A 311 -9.89 25.13 2.57
CA ASP A 311 -10.74 24.87 1.41
C ASP A 311 -12.08 24.29 1.85
N ASP A 312 -13.13 25.07 1.78
CA ASP A 312 -14.49 24.66 2.19
C ASP A 312 -14.97 23.39 1.45
N TYR A 313 -14.56 23.20 0.20
CA TYR A 313 -14.95 22.04 -0.58
C TYR A 313 -14.32 20.75 -0.06
N ALA A 314 -13.14 20.84 0.54
CA ALA A 314 -12.46 19.70 1.14
C ALA A 314 -13.25 19.04 2.30
N TYR A 315 -14.22 19.77 2.89
CA TYR A 315 -15.13 19.29 3.93
C TYR A 315 -16.45 18.74 3.38
N SER A 316 -16.66 18.79 2.09
CA SER A 316 -17.89 18.27 1.48
C SER A 316 -17.99 16.75 1.63
N ARG A 317 -19.22 16.22 1.69
CA ARG A 317 -19.45 14.77 1.80
C ARG A 317 -18.90 13.95 0.65
N SER A 318 -18.83 14.53 -0.54
CA SER A 318 -18.24 13.85 -1.71
C SER A 318 -16.77 13.52 -1.53
N MET A 319 -16.06 14.26 -0.66
CA MET A 319 -14.65 14.01 -0.35
C MET A 319 -14.39 12.73 0.45
N GLN A 320 -15.43 12.06 0.93
CA GLN A 320 -15.29 10.72 1.54
C GLN A 320 -14.83 9.63 0.56
N TYR A 321 -14.87 9.88 -0.75
CA TYR A 321 -14.49 8.91 -1.80
C TYR A 321 -13.21 9.28 -2.53
N GLN A 322 -12.43 10.17 -1.98
CA GLN A 322 -11.06 10.45 -2.41
C GLN A 322 -10.21 10.84 -1.19
N PHE A 323 -8.90 10.67 -1.31
CA PHE A 323 -7.97 10.95 -0.22
C PHE A 323 -6.60 11.35 -0.75
N MET A 324 -5.79 11.93 0.12
CA MET A 324 -4.36 12.10 -0.14
C MET A 324 -3.58 10.94 0.47
N LEU A 325 -2.63 10.39 -0.28
CA LEU A 325 -1.55 9.57 0.26
C LEU A 325 -0.33 10.46 0.49
N GLY A 326 -0.04 10.71 1.77
CA GLY A 326 0.92 11.75 2.12
C GLY A 326 0.50 13.11 1.59
N GLU A 327 1.44 13.98 1.31
CA GLU A 327 1.18 15.35 0.85
C GLU A 327 1.03 15.46 -0.68
N SER A 328 1.54 14.49 -1.45
CA SER A 328 1.80 14.65 -2.89
C SER A 328 0.84 13.92 -3.81
N ILE A 329 0.17 12.85 -3.36
CA ILE A 329 -0.61 11.95 -4.21
C ILE A 329 -2.09 12.01 -3.83
N LEU A 330 -2.95 12.40 -4.76
CA LEU A 330 -4.41 12.34 -4.63
C LEU A 330 -4.93 11.09 -5.32
N VAL A 331 -5.74 10.30 -4.60
CA VAL A 331 -6.33 9.05 -5.08
C VAL A 331 -7.85 9.18 -5.09
N ALA A 332 -8.47 8.97 -6.24
CA ALA A 332 -9.91 9.04 -6.42
C ALA A 332 -10.47 7.71 -6.96
N PRO A 333 -10.67 6.70 -6.11
CA PRO A 333 -11.07 5.35 -6.52
C PRO A 333 -12.35 5.32 -7.34
N VAL A 334 -12.45 4.39 -8.28
CA VAL A 334 -13.72 4.01 -8.90
C VAL A 334 -14.46 3.13 -7.88
N TYR A 335 -15.58 3.61 -7.37
CA TYR A 335 -16.30 2.99 -6.25
C TYR A 335 -17.76 2.62 -6.57
N GLN A 336 -18.18 2.84 -7.78
CA GLN A 336 -19.53 2.53 -8.26
C GLN A 336 -19.53 2.35 -9.78
N ASN A 337 -20.54 1.67 -10.29
CA ASN A 337 -20.80 1.63 -11.72
C ASN A 337 -21.63 2.87 -12.11
N ILE A 338 -21.14 3.67 -13.04
CA ILE A 338 -21.82 4.85 -13.58
C ILE A 338 -22.26 4.59 -15.02
N ASP A 339 -21.33 4.22 -15.89
CA ASP A 339 -21.53 3.94 -17.31
C ASP A 339 -20.65 2.75 -17.73
N GLY A 340 -20.56 1.77 -16.83
CA GLY A 340 -19.66 0.63 -16.99
C GLY A 340 -20.06 -0.30 -18.13
N ASP A 341 -19.11 -0.62 -18.99
CA ASP A 341 -19.28 -1.59 -20.06
C ASP A 341 -18.98 -3.04 -19.60
N GLU A 342 -19.17 -3.99 -20.50
CA GLU A 342 -18.92 -5.41 -20.22
C GLU A 342 -17.43 -5.72 -19.95
N MET A 343 -16.52 -4.86 -20.41
CA MET A 343 -15.09 -4.96 -20.18
C MET A 343 -14.63 -4.33 -18.86
N GLY A 344 -15.55 -3.67 -18.13
CA GLY A 344 -15.28 -2.99 -16.87
C GLY A 344 -14.67 -1.59 -17.03
N ASN A 345 -14.68 -1.03 -18.23
CA ASN A 345 -14.38 0.39 -18.43
C ASN A 345 -15.54 1.22 -17.89
N ASP A 346 -15.24 2.35 -17.29
CA ASP A 346 -16.23 3.22 -16.66
C ASP A 346 -15.72 4.66 -16.67
N VAL A 347 -16.49 5.56 -16.09
CA VAL A 347 -16.10 6.93 -15.80
C VAL A 347 -16.09 7.17 -14.28
N ARG A 348 -15.30 8.15 -13.86
CA ARG A 348 -15.30 8.63 -12.47
C ARG A 348 -15.77 10.07 -12.44
N ASN A 349 -16.89 10.31 -11.78
CA ASN A 349 -17.44 11.62 -11.54
C ASN A 349 -16.97 12.20 -10.20
N HIS A 350 -17.03 13.51 -10.09
CA HIS A 350 -16.83 14.23 -8.84
C HIS A 350 -15.43 14.05 -8.26
N ILE A 351 -14.40 14.17 -9.10
CA ILE A 351 -13.01 14.26 -8.65
C ILE A 351 -12.70 15.72 -8.38
N TYR A 352 -12.44 16.08 -7.13
CA TYR A 352 -12.04 17.43 -6.78
C TYR A 352 -10.52 17.56 -6.75
N LEU A 353 -9.99 18.43 -7.57
CA LEU A 353 -8.59 18.85 -7.55
C LEU A 353 -8.48 20.19 -6.82
N PRO A 354 -7.98 20.22 -5.59
CA PRO A 354 -7.94 21.47 -4.81
C PRO A 354 -6.86 22.44 -5.29
N ASP A 355 -6.92 23.68 -4.76
CA ASP A 355 -5.98 24.79 -4.98
C ASP A 355 -5.87 25.22 -6.46
N SER A 356 -6.52 26.33 -6.81
CA SER A 356 -6.53 26.88 -8.18
C SER A 356 -5.15 27.28 -8.71
N ASN A 357 -4.14 27.42 -7.85
CA ASN A 357 -2.76 27.70 -8.24
C ASN A 357 -1.94 26.43 -8.45
N GLN A 358 -2.44 25.28 -8.00
CA GLN A 358 -1.77 23.98 -8.15
C GLN A 358 -2.08 23.40 -9.53
N ILE A 359 -1.06 22.84 -10.17
CA ILE A 359 -1.23 21.93 -11.31
C ILE A 359 -1.17 20.50 -10.77
N TRP A 360 -2.13 19.70 -11.17
CA TRP A 360 -2.22 18.28 -10.90
C TRP A 360 -1.88 17.49 -12.15
N VAL A 361 -1.19 16.37 -11.95
CA VAL A 361 -0.74 15.51 -13.04
C VAL A 361 -1.40 14.15 -12.88
N ASP A 362 -2.10 13.68 -13.89
CA ASP A 362 -2.53 12.28 -13.95
C ASP A 362 -1.30 11.38 -13.90
N TYR A 363 -1.15 10.62 -12.82
CA TYR A 363 0.06 9.84 -12.56
C TYR A 363 0.36 8.80 -13.64
N LEU A 364 -0.69 8.25 -14.27
CA LEU A 364 -0.55 7.19 -15.26
C LEU A 364 -0.32 7.71 -16.68
N THR A 365 -0.91 8.85 -17.03
CA THR A 365 -0.81 9.40 -18.40
C THR A 365 0.08 10.63 -18.49
N GLY A 366 0.31 11.31 -17.38
CA GLY A 366 1.05 12.58 -17.34
C GLY A 366 0.23 13.78 -17.81
N GLU A 367 -1.07 13.64 -18.04
CA GLU A 367 -1.94 14.74 -18.42
C GLU A 367 -2.08 15.75 -17.29
N LEU A 368 -2.04 17.04 -17.63
CA LEU A 368 -2.00 18.14 -16.68
C LEU A 368 -3.37 18.80 -16.51
N TYR A 369 -3.76 18.98 -15.25
CA TYR A 369 -5.03 19.60 -14.86
C TYR A 369 -4.78 20.79 -13.92
N HIS A 370 -5.55 21.87 -14.10
CA HIS A 370 -5.57 22.94 -13.12
C HIS A 370 -6.35 22.52 -11.88
N GLY A 371 -5.89 22.89 -10.70
CA GLY A 371 -6.65 22.74 -9.48
C GLY A 371 -7.80 23.74 -9.36
N GLY A 372 -8.51 23.70 -8.22
CA GLY A 372 -9.70 24.50 -7.96
C GLY A 372 -10.90 24.10 -8.82
N GLN A 373 -11.02 22.82 -9.18
CA GLN A 373 -12.11 22.33 -10.03
C GLN A 373 -12.58 20.94 -9.65
N VAL A 374 -13.81 20.63 -10.00
CA VAL A 374 -14.37 19.27 -9.98
C VAL A 374 -14.34 18.71 -11.42
N ILE A 375 -13.83 17.51 -11.56
CA ILE A 375 -13.81 16.78 -12.84
C ILE A 375 -14.92 15.74 -12.80
N ASN A 376 -15.76 15.74 -13.84
CA ASN A 376 -16.76 14.72 -14.12
C ASN A 376 -16.42 14.00 -15.42
N ASN A 377 -17.00 12.83 -15.63
CA ASN A 377 -16.76 11.98 -16.79
C ASN A 377 -15.27 11.72 -17.05
N PHE A 378 -14.49 11.62 -15.98
CA PHE A 378 -13.09 11.24 -16.09
C PHE A 378 -12.98 9.80 -16.56
N ASP A 379 -12.36 9.60 -17.71
CA ASP A 379 -12.21 8.28 -18.32
C ASP A 379 -11.41 7.33 -17.42
N ALA A 380 -12.05 6.25 -17.01
CA ALA A 380 -11.50 5.25 -16.10
C ALA A 380 -11.61 3.83 -16.70
N PRO A 381 -10.92 3.56 -17.83
CA PRO A 381 -10.88 2.19 -18.35
C PRO A 381 -10.42 1.22 -17.27
N LEU A 382 -10.70 -0.06 -17.45
CA LEU A 382 -10.47 -1.07 -16.40
C LEU A 382 -9.07 -1.02 -15.79
N TRP A 383 -8.04 -0.75 -16.61
CA TRP A 383 -6.65 -0.67 -16.15
C TRP A 383 -6.33 0.63 -15.37
N LYS A 384 -7.19 1.66 -15.41
CA LYS A 384 -6.86 3.00 -14.90
C LYS A 384 -7.56 3.31 -13.58
N LEU A 385 -6.77 3.61 -12.57
CA LEU A 385 -7.21 4.29 -11.35
C LEU A 385 -6.98 5.79 -11.52
N PRO A 386 -7.96 6.67 -11.27
CA PRO A 386 -7.72 8.10 -11.18
C PRO A 386 -6.79 8.42 -10.00
N VAL A 387 -5.54 8.72 -10.30
CA VAL A 387 -4.49 9.13 -9.36
C VAL A 387 -3.80 10.35 -9.90
N PHE A 388 -3.65 11.36 -9.06
CA PHE A 388 -3.03 12.63 -9.44
C PHE A 388 -1.87 12.94 -8.52
N VAL A 389 -0.82 13.52 -9.08
CA VAL A 389 0.35 13.98 -8.35
C VAL A 389 0.44 15.50 -8.48
N LYS A 390 0.82 16.20 -7.41
CA LYS A 390 1.10 17.63 -7.48
C LYS A 390 2.28 17.92 -8.42
N GLN A 391 2.15 18.88 -9.31
CA GLN A 391 3.33 19.46 -9.94
C GLN A 391 4.19 20.12 -8.85
N GLY A 392 5.45 19.79 -8.79
CA GLY A 392 6.35 20.08 -7.68
C GLY A 392 6.71 18.86 -6.83
N ALA A 393 5.97 17.76 -6.95
CA ALA A 393 6.22 16.55 -6.17
C ALA A 393 7.58 15.91 -6.47
N ILE A 394 8.13 15.30 -5.42
CA ILE A 394 9.35 14.49 -5.44
C ILE A 394 8.99 13.15 -4.84
N LEU A 395 8.93 12.09 -5.65
CA LEU A 395 8.59 10.75 -5.21
C LEU A 395 9.82 9.83 -5.23
N PRO A 396 10.37 9.51 -4.06
CA PRO A 396 11.40 8.49 -3.95
C PRO A 396 10.81 7.11 -4.19
N MET A 397 11.54 6.30 -4.94
CA MET A 397 11.11 4.95 -5.32
C MET A 397 12.25 3.95 -5.22
N TYR A 398 11.91 2.68 -5.16
CA TYR A 398 12.82 1.57 -5.45
C TYR A 398 12.74 1.15 -6.92
N GLU A 399 13.75 0.43 -7.38
CA GLU A 399 13.61 -0.38 -8.59
C GLU A 399 12.49 -1.41 -8.40
N GLU A 400 12.05 -1.99 -9.48
CA GLU A 400 11.06 -3.07 -9.47
C GLU A 400 11.53 -4.22 -8.58
N ASN A 401 10.65 -4.63 -7.66
CA ASN A 401 10.94 -5.69 -6.72
C ASN A 401 9.65 -6.43 -6.32
N ASN A 402 9.80 -7.66 -5.86
CA ASN A 402 8.70 -8.49 -5.37
C ASN A 402 8.75 -8.73 -3.87
N THR A 403 9.90 -8.49 -3.23
CA THR A 403 10.08 -8.73 -1.80
C THR A 403 11.00 -7.67 -1.20
N PRO A 404 10.89 -7.39 0.10
CA PRO A 404 11.79 -6.45 0.76
C PRO A 404 13.28 -6.83 0.62
N ASP A 405 13.60 -8.12 0.61
CA ASP A 405 14.99 -8.59 0.49
C ASP A 405 15.57 -8.44 -0.94
N ALA A 406 14.71 -8.32 -1.95
CA ALA A 406 15.13 -8.06 -3.32
C ALA A 406 15.48 -6.60 -3.60
N ILE A 407 15.25 -5.70 -2.64
CA ILE A 407 15.49 -4.27 -2.79
C ILE A 407 16.98 -3.97 -2.79
N CYS A 408 17.49 -3.40 -3.90
CA CYS A 408 18.83 -2.83 -3.95
C CYS A 408 18.84 -1.42 -3.35
N ARG A 409 19.15 -1.29 -2.06
CA ARG A 409 19.17 0.00 -1.35
C ARG A 409 20.29 0.94 -1.82
N GLU A 410 21.27 0.46 -2.58
CA GLU A 410 22.29 1.32 -3.20
C GLU A 410 21.74 2.13 -4.37
N LYS A 411 20.65 1.72 -4.97
CA LYS A 411 19.98 2.39 -6.08
C LYS A 411 18.81 3.24 -5.57
N ARG A 412 18.84 4.53 -5.92
CA ARG A 412 17.79 5.51 -5.60
C ARG A 412 17.14 5.96 -6.89
N LEU A 413 15.84 5.77 -7.00
CA LEU A 413 15.01 6.30 -8.08
C LEU A 413 14.18 7.45 -7.53
N ILE A 414 14.25 8.61 -8.17
CA ILE A 414 13.52 9.80 -7.73
C ILE A 414 12.73 10.32 -8.91
N GLU A 415 11.42 10.15 -8.88
CA GLU A 415 10.54 10.74 -9.88
C GLU A 415 10.13 12.15 -9.45
N VAL A 416 10.25 13.11 -10.36
CA VAL A 416 10.01 14.52 -10.09
C VAL A 416 9.14 15.18 -11.17
N TRP A 417 8.32 16.11 -10.73
CA TRP A 417 7.50 17.01 -11.57
C TRP A 417 7.93 18.45 -11.31
N PRO A 418 9.08 18.92 -11.80
CA PRO A 418 9.68 20.16 -11.34
C PRO A 418 8.76 21.37 -11.52
N SER A 419 8.58 22.14 -10.43
CA SER A 419 7.82 23.39 -10.41
C SER A 419 8.18 24.20 -9.16
N GLY A 420 8.52 25.47 -9.34
CA GLY A 420 8.92 26.32 -8.23
C GLY A 420 10.16 25.80 -7.50
N GLU A 421 10.14 25.84 -6.18
CA GLU A 421 11.19 25.30 -5.32
C GLU A 421 10.56 24.37 -4.29
N THR A 422 10.90 23.10 -4.34
CA THR A 422 10.31 22.04 -3.50
C THR A 422 11.39 21.11 -2.95
N SER A 423 11.05 20.43 -1.86
CA SER A 423 11.94 19.44 -1.23
C SER A 423 11.13 18.29 -0.63
N TYR A 424 11.76 17.14 -0.51
CA TYR A 424 11.23 15.98 0.20
C TYR A 424 12.36 15.22 0.87
N THR A 425 12.20 14.91 2.15
CA THR A 425 13.18 14.16 2.93
C THR A 425 12.72 12.72 3.11
N VAL A 426 13.54 11.78 2.70
CA VAL A 426 13.31 10.35 2.85
C VAL A 426 13.86 9.88 4.18
N TYR A 427 13.02 9.20 4.94
CA TYR A 427 13.41 8.44 6.15
C TYR A 427 13.76 7.00 5.77
N GLU A 428 14.91 6.52 6.23
CA GLU A 428 15.41 5.17 5.94
C GLU A 428 16.05 4.57 7.20
N ASP A 429 15.68 3.34 7.57
CA ASP A 429 16.27 2.57 8.65
C ASP A 429 16.41 1.08 8.27
N ASP A 430 16.76 0.22 9.21
CA ASP A 430 16.91 -1.22 8.95
C ASP A 430 15.58 -1.96 8.71
N GLY A 431 14.45 -1.33 9.03
CA GLY A 431 13.10 -1.90 8.88
C GLY A 431 12.74 -2.98 9.89
N LYS A 432 13.61 -3.33 10.81
CA LYS A 432 13.49 -4.50 11.68
C LYS A 432 13.56 -4.15 13.16
N TYR A 433 14.53 -3.33 13.55
CA TYR A 433 14.81 -3.08 14.97
C TYR A 433 13.66 -2.35 15.67
N ILE A 434 13.39 -2.78 16.89
CA ILE A 434 12.56 -2.07 17.87
C ILE A 434 13.09 -2.32 19.26
N SER A 435 13.08 -1.31 20.11
CA SER A 435 13.35 -1.43 21.54
C SER A 435 12.16 -0.88 22.30
N ASN A 436 11.72 -1.65 23.29
CA ASN A 436 10.77 -1.20 24.31
C ASN A 436 11.57 -0.94 25.59
N GLU A 437 11.89 0.32 25.86
CA GLU A 437 12.42 0.72 27.15
C GLU A 437 11.26 1.02 28.09
N THR A 438 11.22 0.30 29.21
CA THR A 438 10.20 0.46 30.24
C THR A 438 10.72 1.44 31.27
N GLU A 439 10.14 2.65 31.35
CA GLU A 439 10.36 3.54 32.48
C GLU A 439 9.31 3.30 33.57
N GLU A 440 9.74 3.01 34.79
CA GLU A 440 8.85 3.01 35.96
C GLU A 440 8.48 4.46 36.28
N ALA A 441 7.27 4.86 35.92
CA ALA A 441 6.70 6.13 36.37
C ALA A 441 6.13 5.96 37.78
N GLU A 442 6.61 6.74 38.75
CA GLU A 442 6.09 6.73 40.12
C GLU A 442 4.55 6.89 40.11
N GLY A 443 3.84 5.81 40.43
CA GLY A 443 2.41 5.82 40.74
C GLY A 443 1.43 5.46 39.62
N TYR A 444 1.85 5.22 38.36
CA TYR A 444 0.93 4.96 37.24
C TYR A 444 1.31 3.82 36.29
N GLY A 445 2.15 2.92 36.73
CA GLY A 445 2.60 1.81 35.91
C GLY A 445 3.71 2.20 34.91
N THR A 446 4.10 1.26 34.12
CA THR A 446 5.16 1.39 33.11
C THR A 446 4.69 2.13 31.88
N ILE A 447 5.42 3.19 31.50
CA ILE A 447 5.27 3.80 30.18
C ILE A 447 6.33 3.14 29.29
N ASP A 448 5.87 2.43 28.27
CA ASP A 448 6.77 1.82 27.30
C ASP A 448 7.26 2.89 26.33
N HIS A 449 8.54 3.18 26.34
CA HIS A 449 9.19 3.97 25.30
C HIS A 449 9.57 3.06 24.14
N ILE A 450 9.01 3.35 22.97
CA ILE A 450 9.33 2.65 21.73
C ILE A 450 10.42 3.43 21.00
N SER A 451 11.53 2.78 20.70
CA SER A 451 12.58 3.29 19.83
C SER A 451 12.72 2.41 18.59
N TYR A 452 12.72 3.04 17.44
CA TYR A 452 12.94 2.37 16.15
C TYR A 452 14.41 2.32 15.75
N GLY A 453 15.30 2.76 16.63
CA GLY A 453 16.74 2.77 16.41
C GLY A 453 17.23 3.93 15.55
N ASP A 454 18.45 3.76 15.09
CA ASP A 454 19.11 4.75 14.24
C ASP A 454 18.53 4.76 12.83
N HIS A 455 18.55 5.92 12.18
CA HIS A 455 18.03 6.11 10.84
C HIS A 455 18.93 7.03 10.00
N VAL A 456 18.67 7.04 8.71
CA VAL A 456 19.27 7.97 7.74
C VAL A 456 18.18 8.83 7.13
N SER A 457 18.46 10.14 7.04
CA SER A 457 17.62 11.10 6.32
C SER A 457 18.36 11.60 5.08
N THR A 458 17.68 11.60 3.93
CA THR A 458 18.21 12.19 2.69
C THR A 458 17.20 13.15 2.11
N THR A 459 17.57 14.42 1.97
CA THR A 459 16.70 15.44 1.36
C THR A 459 16.96 15.51 -0.14
N TYR A 460 15.90 15.48 -0.91
CA TYR A 460 15.90 15.75 -2.35
C TYR A 460 15.26 17.10 -2.59
N THR A 461 15.86 17.91 -3.45
CA THR A 461 15.35 19.24 -3.81
C THR A 461 15.13 19.35 -5.31
N SER A 462 14.12 20.13 -5.67
CA SER A 462 13.83 20.50 -7.06
C SER A 462 13.57 22.00 -7.12
N LYS A 463 14.26 22.69 -8.02
CA LYS A 463 14.11 24.13 -8.22
C LYS A 463 14.04 24.47 -9.69
N VAL A 464 13.07 25.28 -10.09
CA VAL A 464 12.93 25.81 -11.45
C VAL A 464 13.24 27.30 -11.47
N GLU A 465 14.24 27.69 -12.26
CA GLU A 465 14.66 29.08 -12.46
C GLU A 465 14.63 29.43 -13.97
N GLY A 466 13.55 30.10 -14.39
CA GLY A 466 13.35 30.37 -15.80
C GLY A 466 13.14 29.08 -16.61
N ASP A 467 14.05 28.81 -17.51
CA ASP A 467 14.10 27.58 -18.33
C ASP A 467 15.13 26.55 -17.84
N LYS A 468 15.53 26.65 -16.59
CA LYS A 468 16.44 25.72 -15.94
C LYS A 468 15.79 25.01 -14.77
N ALA A 469 15.86 23.67 -14.74
CA ALA A 469 15.54 22.88 -13.57
C ALA A 469 16.81 22.36 -12.88
N ILE A 470 16.83 22.44 -11.56
CA ILE A 470 17.96 22.02 -10.71
C ILE A 470 17.43 20.96 -9.75
N LEU A 471 18.04 19.79 -9.77
CA LEU A 471 17.70 18.67 -8.91
C LEU A 471 18.91 18.31 -8.05
N THR A 472 18.71 18.13 -6.75
CA THR A 472 19.81 17.77 -5.84
C THR A 472 19.39 16.65 -4.90
N ALA A 473 20.20 15.62 -4.79
CA ALA A 473 20.20 14.71 -3.66
C ALA A 473 21.25 15.23 -2.66
N GLU A 474 20.78 15.76 -1.55
CA GLU A 474 21.63 16.33 -0.51
C GLU A 474 22.47 15.25 0.20
N VAL A 475 23.45 15.67 0.96
CA VAL A 475 24.26 14.79 1.81
C VAL A 475 23.36 14.12 2.84
N SER A 476 23.38 12.79 2.86
CA SER A 476 22.61 11.98 3.81
C SER A 476 23.12 12.15 5.25
N LYS A 477 22.18 12.27 6.19
CA LYS A 477 22.47 12.45 7.61
C LYS A 477 22.07 11.21 8.40
N GLY A 478 22.78 10.90 9.47
CA GLY A 478 22.50 9.73 10.31
C GLY A 478 23.21 8.45 9.84
N ASN A 479 22.86 7.34 10.44
CA ASN A 479 23.36 6.01 10.11
C ASN A 479 22.40 4.95 10.68
N TYR A 480 22.48 3.73 10.21
CA TYR A 480 21.89 2.54 10.84
C TYR A 480 22.74 1.32 10.48
N GLU A 481 22.56 0.22 11.20
CA GLU A 481 23.30 -1.02 10.93
C GLU A 481 22.94 -1.57 9.55
N GLY A 482 23.97 -1.85 8.73
CA GLY A 482 23.79 -2.31 7.35
C GLY A 482 23.58 -1.19 6.32
N TYR A 483 23.62 0.10 6.72
CA TYR A 483 23.51 1.20 5.76
C TYR A 483 24.70 1.22 4.81
N SER A 484 24.44 1.22 3.51
CA SER A 484 25.43 1.51 2.47
C SER A 484 25.37 2.99 2.08
N SER A 485 26.46 3.72 2.28
CA SER A 485 26.55 5.12 1.83
C SER A 485 26.81 5.26 0.32
N ARG A 486 27.19 4.16 -0.34
CA ARG A 486 27.39 4.16 -1.80
C ARG A 486 26.05 4.17 -2.50
N ARG A 487 25.69 5.29 -3.13
CA ARG A 487 24.38 5.47 -3.78
C ARG A 487 24.53 5.85 -5.25
N GLU A 488 23.87 5.09 -6.10
CA GLU A 488 23.54 5.42 -7.49
C GLU A 488 22.18 6.14 -7.51
N THR A 489 22.10 7.29 -8.15
CA THR A 489 20.84 8.05 -8.23
C THR A 489 20.35 8.12 -9.68
N THR A 490 19.12 7.69 -9.91
CA THR A 490 18.42 7.87 -11.17
C THR A 490 17.26 8.85 -10.96
N TRP A 491 17.34 9.99 -11.60
CA TRP A 491 16.24 10.94 -11.68
C TRP A 491 15.31 10.57 -12.85
N ILE A 492 14.00 10.58 -12.59
CA ILE A 492 12.96 10.44 -13.60
C ILE A 492 12.23 11.79 -13.64
N VAL A 493 12.49 12.56 -14.68
CA VAL A 493 12.02 13.95 -14.77
C VAL A 493 10.88 14.03 -15.77
N ASN A 494 9.73 14.51 -15.31
CA ASN A 494 8.59 14.79 -16.16
C ASN A 494 8.74 16.19 -16.77
N LEU A 495 8.58 16.31 -18.09
CA LEU A 495 8.77 17.55 -18.83
C LEU A 495 7.97 17.51 -20.14
N SER A 496 7.81 18.67 -20.81
CA SER A 496 7.00 18.79 -22.04
C SER A 496 7.78 18.57 -23.33
N CYS A 497 9.10 18.73 -23.29
CA CYS A 497 9.94 18.57 -24.47
C CYS A 497 11.38 18.21 -24.09
N ARG A 498 12.16 17.78 -25.11
CA ARG A 498 13.58 17.46 -24.93
C ARG A 498 14.35 18.69 -24.44
N PRO A 499 15.19 18.56 -23.40
CA PRO A 499 16.03 19.65 -22.92
C PRO A 499 17.18 19.98 -23.91
N GLU A 500 17.73 21.19 -23.79
CA GLU A 500 18.88 21.63 -24.60
C GLU A 500 20.19 21.01 -24.14
N ALA A 501 20.41 20.94 -22.82
CA ALA A 501 21.61 20.37 -22.24
C ALA A 501 21.35 19.88 -20.81
N ILE A 502 22.20 18.95 -20.36
CA ILE A 502 22.19 18.41 -19.00
C ILE A 502 23.60 18.51 -18.44
N LEU A 503 23.72 19.08 -17.23
CA LEU A 503 24.94 19.12 -16.44
C LEU A 503 24.74 18.26 -15.20
N ALA A 504 25.77 17.55 -14.76
CA ALA A 504 25.72 16.72 -13.57
C ALA A 504 27.02 16.84 -12.77
N SER A 505 26.90 16.71 -11.44
CA SER A 505 28.07 16.72 -10.54
C SER A 505 27.87 15.86 -9.30
N ASN A 506 28.97 15.31 -8.78
CA ASN A 506 29.08 14.69 -7.47
C ASN A 506 29.95 15.62 -6.59
N GLY A 507 29.30 16.32 -5.65
CA GLY A 507 29.88 17.43 -4.93
C GLY A 507 30.37 18.51 -5.91
N GLU A 508 31.62 18.94 -5.79
CA GLU A 508 32.24 19.94 -6.69
C GLU A 508 32.75 19.36 -8.02
N LYS A 509 32.73 18.02 -8.16
CA LYS A 509 33.25 17.34 -9.32
C LYS A 509 32.21 17.20 -10.42
N SER A 510 32.39 17.88 -11.54
CA SER A 510 31.58 17.71 -12.74
C SER A 510 31.69 16.28 -13.31
N LEU A 511 30.59 15.75 -13.78
CA LEU A 511 30.51 14.46 -14.46
C LEU A 511 30.43 14.66 -15.97
N VAL A 512 30.96 13.69 -16.72
CA VAL A 512 30.79 13.63 -18.16
C VAL A 512 29.40 13.08 -18.45
N VAL A 513 28.53 13.91 -19.03
CA VAL A 513 27.14 13.51 -19.35
C VAL A 513 27.10 12.90 -20.74
N LYS A 514 26.52 11.71 -20.87
CA LYS A 514 26.39 10.97 -22.13
C LYS A 514 24.95 10.60 -22.40
N GLU A 515 24.53 10.73 -23.63
CA GLU A 515 23.23 10.21 -24.07
C GLU A 515 23.32 8.70 -24.36
N VAL A 516 22.34 7.95 -23.87
CA VAL A 516 22.10 6.55 -24.22
C VAL A 516 20.78 6.47 -24.94
N ILE A 517 20.79 6.06 -26.20
CA ILE A 517 19.59 6.05 -27.05
C ILE A 517 18.76 4.77 -26.80
N ASP A 518 19.40 3.68 -26.44
CA ASP A 518 18.77 2.39 -26.19
C ASP A 518 18.31 2.28 -24.75
N GLN A 519 17.00 2.17 -24.54
CA GLN A 519 16.40 2.09 -23.20
C GLN A 519 16.93 0.89 -22.40
N LYS A 520 17.04 -0.28 -23.04
CA LYS A 520 17.52 -1.50 -22.40
C LYS A 520 18.95 -1.32 -21.89
N ASN A 521 19.83 -0.76 -22.72
CA ASN A 521 21.20 -0.44 -22.31
C ASN A 521 21.22 0.56 -21.16
N PHE A 522 20.35 1.57 -21.17
CA PHE A 522 20.23 2.53 -20.08
C PHE A 522 19.80 1.85 -18.76
N GLU A 523 18.83 0.93 -18.81
CA GLU A 523 18.32 0.24 -17.63
C GLU A 523 19.32 -0.77 -17.05
N GLU A 524 19.95 -1.58 -17.90
CA GLU A 524 20.81 -2.70 -17.47
C GLU A 524 22.23 -2.31 -17.10
N GLN A 525 22.74 -1.22 -17.63
CA GLN A 525 24.13 -0.79 -17.42
C GLN A 525 24.25 0.33 -16.38
N ILE A 526 25.45 0.47 -15.82
CA ILE A 526 25.80 1.47 -14.82
C ILE A 526 26.83 2.44 -15.41
N PRO A 527 26.68 3.77 -15.22
CA PRO A 527 27.69 4.76 -15.63
C PRO A 527 29.05 4.48 -14.98
N ALA A 528 30.11 4.66 -15.73
CA ALA A 528 31.45 4.60 -15.17
C ALA A 528 31.67 5.72 -14.16
N GLN A 529 32.65 5.52 -13.24
CA GLN A 529 32.98 6.56 -12.26
C GLN A 529 33.37 7.86 -12.97
N GLY A 530 32.72 8.97 -12.61
CA GLY A 530 32.88 10.26 -13.26
C GLY A 530 31.95 10.52 -14.44
N GLU A 531 30.98 9.65 -14.66
CA GLU A 531 29.98 9.79 -15.72
C GLU A 531 28.55 9.92 -15.16
N ALA A 532 27.68 10.53 -15.94
CA ALA A 532 26.23 10.45 -15.82
C ALA A 532 25.65 10.14 -17.20
N TRP A 533 24.61 9.35 -17.24
CA TRP A 533 23.94 9.00 -18.49
C TRP A 533 22.53 9.55 -18.49
N PHE A 534 22.04 9.92 -19.67
CA PHE A 534 20.62 10.23 -19.81
C PHE A 534 19.99 9.49 -20.98
N PHE A 535 18.70 9.24 -20.81
CA PHE A 535 17.81 8.70 -21.83
C PHE A 535 16.57 9.58 -21.88
N TYR A 536 16.20 10.08 -23.06
CA TYR A 536 14.99 10.85 -23.25
C TYR A 536 13.97 10.03 -24.03
N ASP A 537 12.81 9.81 -23.43
CA ASP A 537 11.67 9.16 -24.04
C ASP A 537 10.61 10.20 -24.36
N GLU A 538 10.38 10.45 -25.66
CA GLU A 538 9.41 11.44 -26.14
C GLU A 538 7.96 10.98 -25.94
N ALA A 539 7.70 9.67 -25.97
CA ALA A 539 6.35 9.12 -25.89
C ALA A 539 6.36 7.77 -25.15
N PRO A 540 6.67 7.79 -23.84
CA PRO A 540 6.75 6.57 -23.07
C PRO A 540 5.46 5.76 -23.12
N ARG A 541 5.58 4.46 -23.18
CA ARG A 541 4.43 3.57 -23.02
C ARG A 541 4.08 3.42 -21.54
N LEU A 542 2.80 3.22 -21.27
CA LEU A 542 2.37 2.81 -19.94
C LEU A 542 3.07 1.49 -19.55
N ARG A 543 3.71 1.47 -18.39
CA ARG A 543 4.38 0.28 -17.86
C ARG A 543 3.36 -0.62 -17.17
N THR A 544 2.91 -1.64 -17.87
CA THR A 544 1.85 -2.55 -17.38
C THR A 544 2.39 -3.79 -16.66
N TYR A 545 3.67 -4.12 -16.83
CA TYR A 545 4.28 -5.39 -16.37
C TYR A 545 3.55 -6.64 -16.90
N ALA A 546 2.78 -6.49 -17.96
CA ALA A 546 2.06 -7.60 -18.56
C ALA A 546 3.04 -8.61 -19.19
N SER A 547 2.77 -9.88 -18.97
CA SER A 547 3.45 -10.96 -19.67
C SER A 547 2.95 -11.06 -21.13
N GLU A 548 3.72 -11.71 -22.02
CA GLU A 548 3.30 -11.93 -23.41
C GLU A 548 1.98 -12.72 -23.53
N ALA A 549 1.63 -13.49 -22.51
CA ALA A 549 0.39 -14.27 -22.47
C ALA A 549 -0.84 -13.41 -22.10
N GLU A 550 -0.64 -12.23 -21.52
CA GLU A 550 -1.72 -11.32 -21.09
C GLU A 550 -2.13 -10.39 -22.24
N THR A 551 -2.67 -10.98 -23.27
CA THR A 551 -2.93 -10.33 -24.56
C THR A 551 -4.05 -9.28 -24.50
N GLU A 552 -5.04 -9.45 -23.63
CA GLU A 552 -6.12 -8.47 -23.47
C GLU A 552 -5.61 -7.18 -22.79
N LEU A 553 -4.81 -7.30 -21.73
CA LEU A 553 -4.21 -6.11 -21.12
C LEU A 553 -3.26 -5.40 -22.09
N LEU A 554 -2.43 -6.13 -22.81
CA LEU A 554 -1.54 -5.57 -23.83
C LEU A 554 -2.34 -4.82 -24.91
N LYS A 555 -3.45 -5.38 -25.38
CA LYS A 555 -4.34 -4.76 -26.37
C LYS A 555 -5.02 -3.49 -25.81
N MET A 556 -5.52 -3.54 -24.57
CA MET A 556 -6.16 -2.39 -23.91
C MET A 556 -5.20 -1.21 -23.77
N THR A 557 -3.90 -1.46 -23.67
CA THR A 557 -2.88 -0.44 -23.37
C THR A 557 -1.91 -0.16 -24.52
N GLU A 558 -2.03 -0.84 -25.67
CA GLU A 558 -1.09 -0.74 -26.78
C GLU A 558 -0.86 0.70 -27.29
N ASN A 559 -1.92 1.51 -27.26
CA ASN A 559 -1.91 2.90 -27.74
C ASN A 559 -1.78 3.93 -26.61
N VAL A 560 -1.68 3.48 -25.37
CA VAL A 560 -1.53 4.39 -24.23
C VAL A 560 -0.10 4.92 -24.20
N ARG A 561 0.03 6.23 -24.29
CA ARG A 561 1.30 6.95 -24.16
C ARG A 561 1.23 7.89 -22.97
N THR A 562 2.34 8.05 -22.29
CA THR A 562 2.48 9.04 -21.22
C THR A 562 3.16 10.30 -21.75
N MET A 563 3.20 11.34 -20.94
CA MET A 563 3.97 12.55 -21.26
C MET A 563 5.47 12.22 -21.32
N PRO A 564 6.26 13.00 -22.07
CA PRO A 564 7.70 12.78 -22.18
C PRO A 564 8.39 12.68 -20.84
N LYS A 565 9.40 11.82 -20.76
CA LYS A 565 10.23 11.62 -19.57
C LYS A 565 11.71 11.67 -19.90
N LEU A 566 12.45 12.28 -19.01
CA LEU A 566 13.90 12.31 -19.03
C LEU A 566 14.43 11.48 -17.87
N TYR A 567 15.20 10.46 -18.17
CA TYR A 567 15.89 9.63 -17.19
C TYR A 567 17.35 10.04 -17.11
N ILE A 568 17.86 10.31 -15.91
CA ILE A 568 19.25 10.69 -15.69
C ILE A 568 19.83 9.80 -14.60
N LYS A 569 20.76 8.92 -14.98
CA LYS A 569 21.44 7.99 -14.08
C LYS A 569 22.85 8.51 -13.78
N MET A 570 23.14 8.74 -12.52
CA MET A 570 24.43 9.23 -12.05
C MET A 570 25.27 8.09 -11.50
N ALA A 571 26.55 8.08 -11.80
CA ALA A 571 27.49 7.16 -11.18
C ALA A 571 27.41 7.23 -9.66
N ALA A 572 27.54 6.06 -9.02
CA ALA A 572 27.45 5.96 -7.58
C ALA A 572 28.48 6.86 -6.86
N ALA A 573 28.01 7.55 -5.82
CA ALA A 573 28.81 8.39 -4.95
C ALA A 573 28.59 8.04 -3.48
N ASP A 574 29.48 8.50 -2.60
CA ASP A 574 29.27 8.39 -1.16
C ASP A 574 28.28 9.46 -0.71
N ALA A 575 27.06 9.03 -0.44
CA ALA A 575 25.94 9.91 -0.07
C ALA A 575 26.16 10.66 1.26
N LYS A 576 27.08 10.21 2.12
CA LYS A 576 27.39 10.90 3.38
C LYS A 576 28.34 12.08 3.22
N THR A 577 29.04 12.15 2.10
CA THR A 577 30.08 13.16 1.87
C THR A 577 29.85 13.98 0.61
N MET A 578 29.01 13.50 -0.31
CA MET A 578 28.80 14.15 -1.61
C MET A 578 27.32 14.30 -1.93
N ALA A 579 26.89 15.53 -2.14
CA ALA A 579 25.61 15.80 -2.80
C ALA A 579 25.71 15.45 -4.29
N GLN A 580 24.62 14.95 -4.86
CA GLN A 580 24.52 14.70 -6.29
C GLN A 580 23.57 15.73 -6.92
N ARG A 581 24.05 16.48 -7.90
CA ARG A 581 23.31 17.58 -8.52
C ARG A 581 23.19 17.41 -10.02
N VAL A 582 22.02 17.74 -10.55
CA VAL A 582 21.71 17.80 -11.98
C VAL A 582 21.13 19.17 -12.30
N GLU A 583 21.58 19.78 -13.41
CA GLU A 583 20.97 20.96 -14.01
C GLU A 583 20.48 20.61 -15.42
N ILE A 584 19.23 20.95 -15.72
CA ILE A 584 18.56 20.69 -16.98
C ILE A 584 18.29 22.05 -17.63
N LEU A 585 18.97 22.34 -18.73
CA LEU A 585 18.84 23.60 -19.47
C LEU A 585 17.82 23.43 -20.60
N GLY A 586 17.05 24.47 -20.89
CA GLY A 586 15.91 24.41 -21.81
C GLY A 586 14.77 23.55 -21.23
N PHE A 587 14.62 23.56 -19.90
CA PHE A 587 13.53 22.85 -19.23
C PHE A 587 12.19 23.52 -19.46
N ILE A 588 11.21 22.78 -19.99
CA ILE A 588 9.85 23.25 -20.19
C ILE A 588 8.89 22.20 -19.65
N TYR A 589 8.00 22.64 -18.75
CA TYR A 589 6.91 21.83 -18.23
C TYR A 589 5.69 22.71 -17.98
N ARG A 590 4.71 22.68 -18.91
CA ARG A 590 3.57 23.59 -18.93
C ARG A 590 2.27 22.83 -19.00
N ALA A 591 1.30 23.26 -18.19
CA ALA A 591 -0.09 22.86 -18.35
C ALA A 591 -0.66 23.43 -19.67
N LYS A 592 -1.63 22.72 -20.25
CA LYS A 592 -2.49 23.28 -21.29
C LYS A 592 -3.20 24.52 -20.72
N GLU A 593 -3.45 25.53 -21.57
CA GLU A 593 -4.23 26.69 -21.16
C GLU A 593 -5.57 26.23 -20.57
N ARG A 594 -5.94 26.82 -19.44
CA ARG A 594 -7.24 26.58 -18.81
C ARG A 594 -8.31 26.95 -19.82
N LYS A 595 -9.11 25.99 -20.28
CA LYS A 595 -10.37 26.33 -20.94
C LYS A 595 -11.23 27.00 -19.87
N GLU A 596 -11.49 28.30 -20.01
CA GLU A 596 -12.53 28.94 -19.21
C GLU A 596 -13.79 28.12 -19.44
N GLN A 597 -14.24 27.39 -18.42
CA GLN A 597 -15.58 26.86 -18.44
C GLN A 597 -16.47 28.10 -18.46
N GLU A 598 -17.17 28.34 -19.58
CA GLU A 598 -18.31 29.23 -19.54
C GLU A 598 -19.16 28.77 -18.36
N ASN A 599 -19.33 29.65 -17.38
CA ASN A 599 -20.24 29.43 -16.26
C ASN A 599 -21.68 29.38 -16.85
N VAL A 600 -22.03 28.29 -17.45
CA VAL A 600 -23.40 28.01 -17.87
C VAL A 600 -24.18 27.83 -16.58
N LYS A 601 -24.92 28.85 -16.20
CA LYS A 601 -25.85 28.79 -15.09
C LYS A 601 -26.98 27.83 -15.49
N LEU A 602 -26.82 26.57 -15.09
CA LEU A 602 -27.83 25.54 -15.32
C LEU A 602 -29.12 25.89 -14.54
N SER A 603 -30.26 25.64 -15.14
CA SER A 603 -31.54 25.74 -14.45
C SER A 603 -31.69 24.64 -13.40
N VAL A 604 -32.43 24.91 -12.35
CA VAL A 604 -32.75 23.88 -11.34
C VAL A 604 -33.71 22.88 -11.95
N PRO A 605 -33.44 21.55 -11.84
CA PRO A 605 -34.38 20.54 -12.33
C PRO A 605 -35.68 20.53 -11.52
N GLU A 606 -36.79 20.34 -12.20
CA GLU A 606 -38.08 20.16 -11.55
C GLU A 606 -38.23 18.70 -11.09
N LEU A 607 -38.22 18.49 -9.78
CA LEU A 607 -38.39 17.19 -9.16
C LEU A 607 -39.88 16.85 -9.03
N THR A 608 -40.28 15.70 -9.51
CA THR A 608 -41.64 15.16 -9.35
C THR A 608 -41.61 13.79 -8.71
N ILE A 609 -42.65 13.51 -7.93
CA ILE A 609 -42.85 12.22 -7.25
C ILE A 609 -44.23 11.71 -7.67
N PRO A 610 -44.33 10.77 -8.62
CA PRO A 610 -45.59 10.21 -9.02
C PRO A 610 -46.26 9.49 -7.84
N GLU A 611 -47.49 9.84 -7.51
CA GLU A 611 -48.22 9.25 -6.37
C GLU A 611 -48.39 7.72 -6.49
N GLU A 612 -48.58 7.23 -7.69
CA GLU A 612 -48.71 5.80 -8.00
C GLU A 612 -47.36 5.03 -7.82
N LYS A 613 -46.25 5.75 -7.64
CA LYS A 613 -44.92 5.19 -7.44
C LYS A 613 -44.38 5.36 -6.01
N LYS A 614 -45.26 5.69 -5.05
CA LYS A 614 -44.98 5.70 -3.62
C LYS A 614 -45.45 4.43 -2.97
N THR A 615 -44.59 3.83 -2.15
CA THR A 615 -44.93 2.70 -1.28
C THR A 615 -44.48 3.00 0.15
N SER A 616 -44.78 2.13 1.09
CA SER A 616 -44.30 2.25 2.46
C SER A 616 -42.75 2.07 2.59
N SER A 617 -42.11 1.54 1.56
CA SER A 617 -40.68 1.21 1.59
C SER A 617 -39.88 1.76 0.40
N SER A 618 -40.54 2.40 -0.57
CA SER A 618 -39.87 2.96 -1.75
C SER A 618 -40.55 4.19 -2.29
N ILE A 619 -39.79 5.06 -2.90
CA ILE A 619 -40.22 6.26 -3.59
C ILE A 619 -39.49 6.40 -4.90
N TRP A 620 -40.19 6.74 -5.97
CA TRP A 620 -39.58 7.05 -7.25
C TRP A 620 -39.48 8.55 -7.40
N LEU A 621 -38.28 9.02 -7.77
CA LEU A 621 -37.99 10.40 -8.06
C LEU A 621 -37.83 10.55 -9.57
N HIS A 622 -38.48 11.54 -10.14
CA HIS A 622 -38.35 11.89 -11.55
C HIS A 622 -38.08 13.39 -11.68
N TRP A 623 -37.13 13.73 -12.54
CA TRP A 623 -36.84 15.13 -12.86
C TRP A 623 -36.63 15.31 -14.36
N ASN A 624 -36.83 16.54 -14.82
CA ASN A 624 -36.58 16.89 -16.22
C ASN A 624 -35.06 16.99 -16.50
N LYS A 625 -34.67 16.55 -17.68
CA LYS A 625 -33.29 16.72 -18.14
C LYS A 625 -32.99 18.21 -18.33
N ILE A 626 -31.87 18.66 -17.78
CA ILE A 626 -31.35 20.01 -17.97
C ILE A 626 -30.31 19.99 -19.11
N GLU A 627 -30.49 20.79 -20.15
CA GLU A 627 -29.55 20.89 -21.25
C GLU A 627 -28.21 21.43 -20.75
N GLY A 628 -27.13 20.74 -21.06
CA GLY A 628 -25.78 21.08 -20.59
C GLY A 628 -25.40 20.53 -19.21
N ALA A 629 -26.30 19.84 -18.51
CA ALA A 629 -25.94 19.12 -17.28
C ALA A 629 -25.30 17.77 -17.64
N GLU A 630 -24.12 17.52 -17.11
CA GLU A 630 -23.39 16.27 -17.29
C GLU A 630 -23.72 15.26 -16.19
N SER A 631 -24.14 15.74 -15.02
CA SER A 631 -24.58 14.91 -13.90
C SER A 631 -25.57 15.66 -13.01
N TYR A 632 -26.25 14.91 -12.14
CA TYR A 632 -27.15 15.46 -11.12
C TYR A 632 -26.70 14.97 -9.74
N GLU A 633 -26.76 15.84 -8.77
CA GLU A 633 -26.53 15.48 -7.37
C GLU A 633 -27.86 15.54 -6.62
N MET A 634 -28.16 14.49 -5.89
CA MET A 634 -29.35 14.41 -5.05
C MET A 634 -28.96 14.11 -3.60
N GLN A 635 -29.49 14.90 -2.68
CA GLN A 635 -29.29 14.67 -1.26
C GLN A 635 -30.54 14.07 -0.64
N ILE A 636 -30.43 12.87 -0.05
CA ILE A 636 -31.51 12.22 0.70
C ILE A 636 -31.01 11.98 2.11
N ASP A 637 -31.74 12.50 3.11
CA ASP A 637 -31.39 12.37 4.53
C ASP A 637 -29.94 12.72 4.85
N GLY A 638 -29.42 13.71 4.13
CA GLY A 638 -28.05 14.15 4.26
C GLY A 638 -27.01 13.32 3.52
N GLN A 639 -27.38 12.25 2.85
CA GLN A 639 -26.51 11.46 1.99
C GLN A 639 -26.58 11.96 0.54
N LEU A 640 -25.43 12.17 -0.09
CA LEU A 640 -25.33 12.64 -1.46
C LEU A 640 -25.28 11.46 -2.44
N TYR A 641 -26.09 11.55 -3.49
CA TYR A 641 -26.11 10.61 -4.60
C TYR A 641 -25.81 11.36 -5.89
N THR A 642 -24.82 10.89 -6.66
CA THR A 642 -24.52 11.42 -7.99
C THR A 642 -25.12 10.51 -9.05
N MET A 643 -25.83 11.10 -9.99
CA MET A 643 -26.46 10.39 -11.10
C MET A 643 -25.99 11.02 -12.40
N GLY A 644 -25.45 10.19 -13.29
CA GLY A 644 -24.98 10.60 -14.63
C GLY A 644 -26.10 10.74 -15.65
#